data_5b1c0b4287b3a9e28562189fd5b67c16
#
_entry.id   5b1c0b4287b3a9e28562189fd5b67c16
#
_cell.length_a   1.000
_cell.length_b   1.000
_cell.length_c   1.000
_cell.angle_alpha   90.00
_cell.angle_beta   90.00
_cell.angle_gamma   90.00
#
_symmetry.space_group_name_H-M   'P 1'
#
loop_
_entity.id
_entity.type
_entity.pdbx_description
1 polymer ?
#
loop_
_entity_poly.entity_id
_entity_poly.type
_entity_poly.pdbx_seq_one_letter_code
_entity_poly.pdbx_strand_id
1 'polypeptide(L)'
;VFLLSEKPAASQHTRIYNNKNHYSSLVAKRTMPLTVTENVRKIVLENGLTVLTKEVHTAPVVTVQVWYKVGSRNEEPGANGIAHQLEHMMFKGTKNRPIQFGRLFSALGSDSNAFTSYDQTAYYGTVERDKLKALLVLEADRMQNSLINAEQLASEKRVVISELQGYENSPEYRLNRAVMQAAFPNHAYGLPVGGTKADVDRFQVEQVRNYYQNFYNPDNAVLVVVGDFKTANVLEIVKDVFGKLLNSQQSTVNSQRLTVNSQRLTVNRQQSIASTPIVLREPGAGQLLQVVYPLPDVNQPDVPALDVMDYILTEGRNSRLYQALVESGLANEVTAGVTSLRESGWYELLVTAAPSQKLKKIDSALSRAIANVVEKGIKAEEVKRAKTQLTADVILSNRDITSQAMQLGNDETTADDYRYTDRYLAAVSQVKEADVVAVIKKYLKKEARTVGFFEPTQKQFKEISDKPQSAQTTENFSLSTPELSSEVVKYLPPVAATDTITRVLPQQFTFANGLRVLLLPDKSTPTVTLSGYIEAGMEFDPADKAGLAAVVADNLMNGTKAKDILAIAKALEERGASLDFEAYREGVRIEGDSLAEDLPILLEILADVVRNSTFPVKELELNRQQTLTTLQLELDDPSEVAKRTFVQSIYPKKHPLHTFPTQESLEHISRKDVIDFKAKHYRPDTLVIALVGDFDLDKVRSLLQTKFGDWQVIGQPPKLKYPTVSLPEKIVHVNPVLPGKAQAITYMGYTGINRQDSRFHAALVLNQILGGDTLSSRLGAEVRDRQGLSYGIYSYFQAGKKVGTFLIEMQTSPEDTGKAIASTHQLLQQIHQQGVTAPEVETAKHTLISNYNVSLANPEELTDRILMNEVYELDTVELRSFTQKIQQVTLAQVNQAARELLHPDKIVVVTAGPAVLAEQRIK
;
A
#
# COMPACT_ATOMS: atom_id res chain seq x y z
N VAL A 1 7.74 -3.51 6.67
CA VAL A 1 6.52 -4.17 7.16
C VAL A 1 5.41 -3.77 6.23
N PHE A 2 5.15 -4.57 5.19
CA PHE A 2 3.91 -4.44 4.45
C PHE A 2 2.76 -4.90 5.36
N LEU A 3 2.12 -3.97 6.05
CA LEU A 3 0.70 -4.06 6.12
C LEU A 3 0.25 -3.88 4.67
N LEU A 4 -0.27 -4.92 4.06
CA LEU A 4 -1.07 -4.82 2.87
C LEU A 4 -2.26 -3.91 3.20
N SER A 5 -2.07 -2.60 3.08
CA SER A 5 -3.16 -1.73 2.74
C SER A 5 -3.36 -1.92 1.24
N GLU A 6 -4.08 -2.98 0.88
CA GLU A 6 -4.84 -2.93 -0.35
C GLU A 6 -5.74 -1.72 -0.22
N LYS A 7 -5.35 -0.61 -0.86
CA LYS A 7 -6.31 0.45 -1.15
C LYS A 7 -7.24 -0.13 -2.20
N PRO A 8 -8.51 -0.39 -1.89
CA PRO A 8 -9.49 -0.51 -2.95
C PRO A 8 -9.48 0.83 -3.68
N ALA A 9 -9.57 0.81 -4.99
CA ALA A 9 -9.70 2.00 -5.79
C ALA A 9 -10.83 2.86 -5.23
N ALA A 10 -10.49 4.08 -4.80
CA ALA A 10 -11.43 4.99 -4.18
C ALA A 10 -12.53 5.36 -5.19
N SER A 11 -13.75 4.94 -4.94
CA SER A 11 -14.89 5.43 -5.68
C SER A 11 -15.26 6.83 -5.18
N GLN A 12 -14.98 7.83 -5.98
CA GLN A 12 -15.30 9.24 -5.67
C GLN A 12 -16.71 9.61 -6.05
N HIS A 13 -17.33 10.55 -5.27
CA HIS A 13 -18.46 11.38 -5.81
C HIS A 13 -19.22 12.22 -4.79
N THR A 14 -19.65 13.28 -5.12
CA THR A 14 -20.07 14.50 -5.77
C THR A 14 -21.44 15.08 -5.40
N ARG A 15 -21.65 16.31 -5.19
CA ARG A 15 -22.26 17.61 -5.60
C ARG A 15 -23.35 18.17 -4.66
N ILE A 16 -23.83 19.36 -4.72
CA ILE A 16 -23.95 20.81 -4.99
C ILE A 16 -25.07 21.39 -4.07
N TYR A 17 -25.26 22.61 -3.68
CA TYR A 17 -25.51 23.95 -4.21
C TYR A 17 -25.52 25.07 -3.15
N ASN A 18 -25.23 26.25 -3.63
CA ASN A 18 -25.20 27.57 -3.05
C ASN A 18 -26.24 27.93 -1.99
N ASN A 19 -25.74 28.53 -0.91
CA ASN A 19 -26.33 29.81 -0.49
C ASN A 19 -25.20 30.77 -0.01
N LYS A 20 -25.09 31.91 -0.68
CA LYS A 20 -24.21 32.99 -0.31
C LYS A 20 -24.69 33.60 1.01
N ASN A 21 -23.85 33.63 2.05
CA ASN A 21 -23.48 34.79 2.81
C ASN A 21 -22.61 34.49 4.04
N HIS A 22 -21.50 35.24 4.17
CA HIS A 22 -20.78 35.56 5.41
C HIS A 22 -19.97 34.45 6.07
N TYR A 23 -18.86 34.04 5.45
CA TYR A 23 -17.68 33.62 6.17
C TYR A 23 -16.40 34.09 5.44
N SER A 24 -16.24 35.38 5.34
CA SER A 24 -14.97 36.01 4.95
C SER A 24 -14.34 36.62 6.18
N SER A 25 -13.22 36.09 6.62
CA SER A 25 -12.30 36.63 7.64
C SER A 25 -12.07 35.72 8.86
N LEU A 26 -11.47 34.59 8.68
CA LEU A 26 -10.97 33.83 9.85
C LEU A 26 -9.65 33.06 9.64
N VAL A 27 -9.02 33.20 8.48
CA VAL A 27 -7.66 32.67 8.27
C VAL A 27 -6.79 33.76 7.64
N ALA A 28 -5.67 34.06 8.26
CA ALA A 28 -4.66 34.92 7.63
C ALA A 28 -4.19 34.19 6.36
N LYS A 29 -4.47 34.77 5.19
CA LYS A 29 -3.96 34.24 3.92
C LYS A 29 -2.45 34.16 4.00
N ARG A 30 -1.92 32.95 4.14
CA ARG A 30 -0.54 32.67 3.80
C ARG A 30 -0.41 32.77 2.29
N THR A 31 0.04 33.92 1.79
CA THR A 31 0.27 34.20 0.39
C THR A 31 1.65 33.73 -0.09
N MET A 32 2.28 32.78 0.55
CA MET A 32 3.49 32.16 0.03
C MET A 32 3.15 30.84 -0.66
N PRO A 33 3.65 30.59 -1.89
CA PRO A 33 3.58 29.24 -2.46
C PRO A 33 4.33 28.28 -1.52
N LEU A 34 3.68 27.21 -1.11
CA LEU A 34 4.32 26.13 -0.36
C LEU A 34 5.44 25.58 -1.24
N THR A 35 6.70 25.69 -0.80
CA THR A 35 7.83 25.07 -1.47
C THR A 35 8.17 23.76 -0.76
N VAL A 36 8.07 22.64 -1.47
CA VAL A 36 8.43 21.31 -0.95
C VAL A 36 9.92 21.27 -0.61
N THR A 37 10.73 22.03 -1.33
CA THR A 37 12.20 22.06 -1.22
C THR A 37 12.74 23.15 -0.28
N GLU A 38 11.88 23.82 0.48
CA GLU A 38 12.32 24.80 1.46
C GLU A 38 13.31 24.18 2.48
N ASN A 39 14.41 24.89 2.74
CA ASN A 39 15.49 24.47 3.63
C ASN A 39 16.26 23.19 3.20
N VAL A 40 16.11 22.73 1.97
CA VAL A 40 16.94 21.65 1.44
C VAL A 40 18.35 22.16 1.12
N ARG A 41 19.35 21.39 1.59
CA ARG A 41 20.75 21.60 1.23
C ARG A 41 21.23 20.49 0.28
N LYS A 42 21.83 20.88 -0.84
CA LYS A 42 22.52 19.98 -1.77
C LYS A 42 24.02 20.21 -1.69
N ILE A 43 24.77 19.13 -1.52
CA ILE A 43 26.22 19.10 -1.69
C ILE A 43 26.62 17.91 -2.56
N VAL A 44 27.81 17.97 -3.16
CA VAL A 44 28.41 16.82 -3.85
C VAL A 44 29.75 16.56 -3.19
N LEU A 45 29.97 15.31 -2.78
CA LEU A 45 31.23 14.87 -2.17
C LEU A 45 32.33 14.73 -3.24
N GLU A 46 33.60 14.66 -2.82
CA GLU A 46 34.77 14.51 -3.73
C GLU A 46 34.70 13.20 -4.56
N ASN A 47 34.07 12.15 -4.04
CA ASN A 47 33.82 10.90 -4.77
C ASN A 47 32.60 10.92 -5.69
N GLY A 48 31.92 12.06 -5.83
CA GLY A 48 30.79 12.26 -6.73
C GLY A 48 29.40 12.04 -6.10
N LEU A 49 29.30 11.53 -4.86
CA LEU A 49 28.01 11.33 -4.21
C LEU A 49 27.25 12.65 -4.02
N THR A 50 26.05 12.73 -4.58
CA THR A 50 25.12 13.83 -4.29
C THR A 50 24.43 13.59 -2.95
N VAL A 51 24.42 14.60 -2.08
CA VAL A 51 23.79 14.55 -0.76
C VAL A 51 22.77 15.66 -0.64
N LEU A 52 21.52 15.29 -0.33
CA LEU A 52 20.40 16.18 0.00
C LEU A 52 20.07 16.06 1.47
N THR A 53 19.94 17.17 2.18
CA THR A 53 19.52 17.18 3.59
C THR A 53 18.40 18.17 3.83
N LYS A 54 17.40 17.81 4.66
CA LYS A 54 16.30 18.69 5.10
C LYS A 54 16.01 18.47 6.57
N GLU A 55 16.18 19.54 7.37
CA GLU A 55 15.85 19.49 8.81
C GLU A 55 14.34 19.60 9.01
N VAL A 56 13.74 18.63 9.73
CA VAL A 56 12.32 18.58 10.12
C VAL A 56 12.24 18.12 11.57
N HIS A 57 11.83 19.01 12.48
CA HIS A 57 11.86 18.79 13.92
C HIS A 57 10.49 18.47 14.56
N THR A 58 9.57 17.92 13.79
CA THR A 58 8.19 17.61 14.23
C THR A 58 8.12 16.35 15.08
N ALA A 59 8.98 15.38 14.81
CA ALA A 59 9.10 14.13 15.55
C ALA A 59 10.59 13.74 15.63
N PRO A 60 11.03 13.02 16.68
CA PRO A 60 12.43 12.64 16.87
C PRO A 60 12.84 11.44 16.01
N VAL A 61 12.56 11.52 14.71
CA VAL A 61 12.82 10.48 13.70
C VAL A 61 13.58 11.06 12.51
N VAL A 62 14.28 10.18 11.78
CA VAL A 62 15.06 10.52 10.59
C VAL A 62 14.90 9.43 9.55
N THR A 63 14.69 9.82 8.29
CA THR A 63 14.76 8.90 7.15
C THR A 63 16.09 9.09 6.40
N VAL A 64 16.66 7.97 5.97
CA VAL A 64 17.84 7.90 5.10
C VAL A 64 17.45 7.11 3.86
N GLN A 65 17.71 7.69 2.70
CA GLN A 65 17.42 7.06 1.42
C GLN A 65 18.63 7.12 0.50
N VAL A 66 18.98 5.99 -0.11
CA VAL A 66 20.04 5.89 -1.12
C VAL A 66 19.40 5.56 -2.46
N TRP A 67 19.53 6.47 -3.39
CA TRP A 67 18.96 6.39 -4.73
C TRP A 67 20.07 6.19 -5.75
N TYR A 68 20.01 5.12 -6.53
CA TYR A 68 20.90 4.88 -7.65
C TYR A 68 20.21 5.28 -8.95
N LYS A 69 20.92 6.07 -9.81
CA LYS A 69 20.42 6.50 -11.13
C LYS A 69 20.51 5.35 -12.14
N VAL A 70 19.95 4.20 -11.77
CA VAL A 70 19.98 2.96 -12.54
C VAL A 70 18.77 2.10 -12.23
N GLY A 71 18.15 1.53 -13.24
CA GLY A 71 17.00 0.64 -13.14
C GLY A 71 16.95 -0.30 -14.35
N SER A 72 15.78 -0.90 -14.61
CA SER A 72 15.65 -1.87 -15.72
C SER A 72 15.98 -1.32 -17.10
N ARG A 73 15.90 0.01 -17.30
CA ARG A 73 16.33 0.67 -18.54
C ARG A 73 17.82 0.45 -18.87
N ASN A 74 18.64 0.23 -17.88
CA ASN A 74 20.09 0.08 -18.02
C ASN A 74 20.55 -1.38 -18.18
N GLU A 75 19.60 -2.31 -18.36
CA GLU A 75 19.87 -3.74 -18.52
C GLU A 75 20.37 -4.05 -19.94
N GLU A 76 21.25 -5.03 -20.04
CA GLU A 76 21.68 -5.54 -21.34
C GLU A 76 20.59 -6.40 -21.99
N PRO A 77 20.50 -6.44 -23.33
CA PRO A 77 19.57 -7.33 -24.00
C PRO A 77 19.74 -8.80 -23.56
N GLY A 78 18.64 -9.42 -23.13
CA GLY A 78 18.63 -10.79 -22.61
C GLY A 78 18.91 -10.93 -21.12
N ALA A 79 19.08 -9.82 -20.40
CA ALA A 79 19.24 -9.77 -18.94
C ALA A 79 18.11 -9.00 -18.25
N ASN A 80 16.92 -9.00 -18.84
CA ASN A 80 15.77 -8.26 -18.28
C ASN A 80 15.40 -8.80 -16.88
N GLY A 81 15.24 -7.88 -15.92
CA GLY A 81 14.95 -8.15 -14.52
C GLY A 81 16.19 -8.25 -13.63
N ILE A 82 17.41 -8.04 -14.15
CA ILE A 82 18.64 -8.15 -13.35
C ILE A 82 18.77 -7.03 -12.31
N ALA A 83 18.22 -5.84 -12.59
CA ALA A 83 18.17 -4.73 -11.65
C ALA A 83 17.35 -5.10 -10.40
N HIS A 84 16.19 -5.68 -10.58
CA HIS A 84 15.31 -6.16 -9.51
C HIS A 84 15.95 -7.35 -8.76
N GLN A 85 16.55 -8.30 -9.48
CA GLN A 85 17.28 -9.40 -8.85
C GLN A 85 18.43 -8.89 -7.97
N LEU A 86 19.14 -7.83 -8.40
CA LEU A 86 20.18 -7.21 -7.59
C LEU A 86 19.62 -6.53 -6.34
N GLU A 87 18.47 -5.87 -6.44
CA GLU A 87 17.78 -5.28 -5.29
C GLU A 87 17.62 -6.32 -4.17
N HIS A 88 17.10 -7.50 -4.48
CA HIS A 88 16.98 -8.62 -3.54
C HIS A 88 18.34 -9.08 -2.98
N MET A 89 19.34 -9.16 -3.85
CA MET A 89 20.68 -9.59 -3.42
C MET A 89 21.36 -8.60 -2.47
N MET A 90 21.00 -7.32 -2.52
CA MET A 90 21.53 -6.29 -1.63
C MET A 90 21.12 -6.48 -0.16
N PHE A 91 20.16 -7.34 0.15
CA PHE A 91 19.79 -7.70 1.51
C PHE A 91 20.53 -8.92 2.06
N LYS A 92 21.31 -9.64 1.24
CA LYS A 92 21.97 -10.91 1.63
C LYS A 92 23.25 -10.75 2.48
N GLY A 93 23.66 -9.52 2.75
CA GLY A 93 24.81 -9.20 3.57
C GLY A 93 25.98 -8.61 2.82
N THR A 94 27.02 -8.22 3.59
CA THR A 94 28.23 -7.62 3.07
C THR A 94 29.47 -8.42 3.52
N LYS A 95 30.64 -8.08 2.97
CA LYS A 95 31.92 -8.64 3.42
C LYS A 95 32.18 -8.33 4.90
N ASN A 96 31.73 -7.18 5.40
CA ASN A 96 31.94 -6.78 6.79
C ASN A 96 30.82 -7.33 7.72
N ARG A 97 29.63 -7.56 7.17
CA ARG A 97 28.43 -8.05 7.86
C ARG A 97 27.79 -9.18 7.05
N PRO A 98 28.33 -10.42 7.16
CA PRO A 98 27.88 -11.56 6.36
C PRO A 98 26.59 -12.18 6.90
N ILE A 99 25.59 -11.32 7.20
CA ILE A 99 24.24 -11.70 7.67
C ILE A 99 23.19 -10.93 6.87
N GLN A 100 21.99 -11.45 6.86
CA GLN A 100 20.86 -10.84 6.18
C GLN A 100 20.57 -9.43 6.75
N PHE A 101 20.60 -8.39 5.90
CA PHE A 101 20.50 -6.98 6.31
C PHE A 101 19.15 -6.60 6.91
N GLY A 102 18.05 -7.24 6.47
CA GLY A 102 16.75 -7.03 7.10
C GLY A 102 16.76 -7.31 8.60
N ARG A 103 17.58 -8.26 9.08
CA ARG A 103 17.76 -8.52 10.52
C ARG A 103 18.48 -7.38 11.24
N LEU A 104 19.45 -6.73 10.57
CA LEU A 104 20.13 -5.55 11.12
C LEU A 104 19.21 -4.36 11.19
N PHE A 105 18.43 -4.11 10.12
CA PHE A 105 17.44 -3.04 10.10
C PHE A 105 16.33 -3.26 11.13
N SER A 106 15.80 -4.46 11.23
CA SER A 106 14.81 -4.81 12.26
C SER A 106 15.36 -4.64 13.67
N ALA A 107 16.58 -5.12 13.96
CA ALA A 107 17.22 -4.95 15.26
C ALA A 107 17.58 -3.48 15.57
N LEU A 108 17.83 -2.65 14.54
CA LEU A 108 17.97 -1.21 14.68
C LEU A 108 16.59 -0.55 14.94
N GLY A 109 15.50 -1.23 14.61
CA GLY A 109 14.15 -0.71 14.64
C GLY A 109 13.89 0.29 13.51
N SER A 110 14.45 0.00 12.36
CA SER A 110 14.24 0.77 11.13
C SER A 110 13.03 0.23 10.38
N ASP A 111 12.13 1.12 10.00
CA ASP A 111 11.17 0.86 8.94
C ASP A 111 11.91 1.01 7.61
N SER A 112 12.23 -0.11 6.97
CA SER A 112 13.13 -0.15 5.81
C SER A 112 12.55 -0.96 4.67
N ASN A 113 12.75 -0.45 3.44
CA ASN A 113 12.36 -1.13 2.22
C ASN A 113 13.26 -0.72 1.04
N ALA A 114 12.99 -1.27 -0.13
CA ALA A 114 13.61 -0.90 -1.40
C ALA A 114 12.60 -1.02 -2.53
N PHE A 115 12.90 -0.43 -3.67
CA PHE A 115 12.18 -0.67 -4.92
C PHE A 115 13.08 -0.44 -6.13
N THR A 116 12.78 -1.15 -7.20
CA THR A 116 13.38 -0.97 -8.53
C THR A 116 12.32 -0.46 -9.50
N SER A 117 12.69 0.57 -10.28
CA SER A 117 11.87 1.07 -11.37
C SER A 117 12.62 1.01 -12.71
N TYR A 118 12.08 1.62 -13.74
CA TYR A 118 12.76 1.71 -15.03
C TYR A 118 14.06 2.51 -14.97
N ASP A 119 14.07 3.66 -14.27
CA ASP A 119 15.16 4.63 -14.30
C ASP A 119 16.02 4.63 -13.04
N GLN A 120 15.52 4.07 -11.95
CA GLN A 120 16.15 4.17 -10.63
C GLN A 120 15.85 2.98 -9.73
N THR A 121 16.76 2.74 -8.78
CA THR A 121 16.59 1.81 -7.67
C THR A 121 16.87 2.55 -6.37
N ALA A 122 15.97 2.47 -5.40
CA ALA A 122 16.10 3.15 -4.14
C ALA A 122 16.02 2.19 -2.95
N TYR A 123 16.81 2.48 -1.93
CA TYR A 123 16.80 1.81 -0.63
C TYR A 123 16.57 2.86 0.45
N TYR A 124 15.68 2.62 1.37
CA TYR A 124 15.31 3.59 2.38
C TYR A 124 15.04 2.95 3.73
N GLY A 125 15.25 3.75 4.77
CA GLY A 125 14.93 3.37 6.13
C GLY A 125 14.64 4.59 6.99
N THR A 126 13.67 4.47 7.88
CA THR A 126 13.30 5.49 8.86
C THR A 126 13.54 4.95 10.27
N VAL A 127 14.25 5.72 11.08
CA VAL A 127 14.65 5.36 12.45
C VAL A 127 14.43 6.51 13.42
N GLU A 128 14.48 6.20 14.71
CA GLU A 128 14.66 7.22 15.75
C GLU A 128 16.00 7.97 15.53
N ARG A 129 16.03 9.27 15.79
CA ARG A 129 17.15 10.18 15.43
C ARG A 129 18.53 9.76 16.01
N ASP A 130 18.55 9.12 17.16
CA ASP A 130 19.77 8.64 17.81
C ASP A 130 20.44 7.47 17.04
N LYS A 131 19.71 6.81 16.15
CA LYS A 131 20.15 5.69 15.31
C LYS A 131 20.62 6.12 13.91
N LEU A 132 20.53 7.39 13.55
CA LEU A 132 20.90 7.93 12.24
C LEU A 132 22.30 7.48 11.79
N LYS A 133 23.31 7.63 12.66
CA LYS A 133 24.69 7.23 12.30
C LYS A 133 24.79 5.74 12.01
N ALA A 134 24.10 4.90 12.78
CA ALA A 134 24.10 3.46 12.56
C ALA A 134 23.49 3.09 11.20
N LEU A 135 22.37 3.73 10.84
CA LEU A 135 21.72 3.51 9.55
C LEU A 135 22.62 3.96 8.38
N LEU A 136 23.27 5.13 8.47
CA LEU A 136 24.21 5.61 7.46
C LEU A 136 25.40 4.64 7.27
N VAL A 137 25.91 4.05 8.36
CA VAL A 137 26.99 3.06 8.29
C VAL A 137 26.55 1.78 7.58
N LEU A 138 25.34 1.30 7.83
CA LEU A 138 24.78 0.13 7.15
C LEU A 138 24.60 0.38 5.65
N GLU A 139 24.07 1.54 5.27
CA GLU A 139 23.86 1.90 3.86
C GLU A 139 25.17 2.06 3.09
N ALA A 140 26.18 2.69 3.70
CA ALA A 140 27.50 2.82 3.08
C ALA A 140 28.20 1.46 2.89
N ASP A 141 28.06 0.55 3.86
CA ASP A 141 28.61 -0.81 3.76
C ASP A 141 27.92 -1.61 2.65
N ARG A 142 26.58 -1.49 2.55
CA ARG A 142 25.77 -2.11 1.50
C ARG A 142 26.16 -1.58 0.11
N MET A 143 26.38 -0.28 -0.04
CA MET A 143 26.78 0.33 -1.31
C MET A 143 28.06 -0.28 -1.87
N GLN A 144 29.09 -0.54 -1.05
CA GLN A 144 30.44 -0.92 -1.53
C GLN A 144 30.81 -2.39 -1.31
N ASN A 145 30.20 -3.07 -0.34
CA ASN A 145 30.69 -4.36 0.15
C ASN A 145 29.67 -5.51 0.01
N SER A 146 28.54 -5.31 -0.69
CA SER A 146 27.52 -6.36 -0.83
C SER A 146 28.09 -7.67 -1.36
N LEU A 147 27.67 -8.78 -0.74
CA LEU A 147 28.02 -10.11 -1.13
C LEU A 147 27.06 -10.62 -2.20
N ILE A 148 27.60 -10.91 -3.38
CA ILE A 148 26.84 -11.52 -4.47
C ILE A 148 27.50 -12.85 -4.80
N ASN A 149 26.95 -13.94 -4.27
CA ASN A 149 27.47 -15.28 -4.46
C ASN A 149 26.43 -16.20 -5.13
N ALA A 150 26.89 -17.31 -5.70
CA ALA A 150 26.05 -18.20 -6.51
C ALA A 150 24.98 -18.93 -5.68
N GLU A 151 25.28 -19.29 -4.44
CA GLU A 151 24.35 -20.01 -3.56
C GLU A 151 23.17 -19.13 -3.15
N GLN A 152 23.46 -17.92 -2.67
CA GLN A 152 22.42 -16.94 -2.32
C GLN A 152 21.61 -16.51 -3.54
N LEU A 153 22.24 -16.36 -4.72
CA LEU A 153 21.52 -16.06 -5.95
C LEU A 153 20.56 -17.21 -6.32
N ALA A 154 20.98 -18.46 -6.18
CA ALA A 154 20.12 -19.61 -6.49
C ALA A 154 18.89 -19.68 -5.58
N SER A 155 19.05 -19.37 -4.29
CA SER A 155 17.92 -19.25 -3.35
C SER A 155 17.02 -18.06 -3.72
N GLU A 156 17.60 -16.89 -3.96
CA GLU A 156 16.83 -15.67 -4.18
C GLU A 156 16.10 -15.63 -5.53
N LYS A 157 16.62 -16.29 -6.56
CA LYS A 157 15.88 -16.51 -7.82
C LYS A 157 14.52 -17.19 -7.60
N ARG A 158 14.45 -18.15 -6.67
CA ARG A 158 13.17 -18.82 -6.34
C ARG A 158 12.18 -17.84 -5.70
N VAL A 159 12.68 -16.98 -4.83
CA VAL A 159 11.87 -15.92 -4.19
C VAL A 159 11.35 -14.94 -5.24
N VAL A 160 12.20 -14.41 -6.12
CA VAL A 160 11.81 -13.51 -7.22
C VAL A 160 10.82 -14.19 -8.18
N ILE A 161 11.03 -15.46 -8.53
CA ILE A 161 10.10 -16.20 -9.37
C ILE A 161 8.73 -16.34 -8.71
N SER A 162 8.70 -16.61 -7.39
CA SER A 162 7.44 -16.69 -6.63
C SER A 162 6.71 -15.35 -6.63
N GLU A 163 7.42 -14.24 -6.52
CA GLU A 163 6.87 -12.90 -6.64
C GLU A 163 6.26 -12.64 -8.03
N LEU A 164 7.03 -12.90 -9.08
CA LEU A 164 6.56 -12.74 -10.47
C LEU A 164 5.33 -13.60 -10.78
N GLN A 165 5.25 -14.79 -10.20
CA GLN A 165 4.07 -15.64 -10.30
C GLN A 165 2.86 -15.01 -9.62
N GLY A 166 3.06 -14.27 -8.52
CA GLY A 166 2.02 -13.47 -7.87
C GLY A 166 1.44 -12.43 -8.83
N TYR A 167 2.29 -11.67 -9.51
CA TYR A 167 1.85 -10.70 -10.53
C TYR A 167 1.08 -11.35 -11.69
N GLU A 168 1.51 -12.52 -12.15
CA GLU A 168 0.82 -13.27 -13.23
C GLU A 168 -0.59 -13.74 -12.83
N ASN A 169 -0.95 -13.74 -11.54
CA ASN A 169 -2.33 -14.00 -11.11
C ASN A 169 -3.31 -12.90 -11.54
N SER A 170 -2.84 -11.64 -11.72
CA SER A 170 -3.65 -10.48 -12.11
C SER A 170 -3.87 -10.43 -13.63
N PRO A 171 -5.13 -10.37 -14.10
CA PRO A 171 -5.45 -10.08 -15.50
C PRO A 171 -4.93 -8.73 -15.98
N GLU A 172 -4.95 -7.70 -15.10
CA GLU A 172 -4.46 -6.36 -15.38
C GLU A 172 -2.95 -6.39 -15.70
N TYR A 173 -2.16 -7.07 -14.86
CA TYR A 173 -0.72 -7.20 -15.08
C TYR A 173 -0.39 -7.88 -16.42
N ARG A 174 -1.10 -8.97 -16.74
CA ARG A 174 -0.89 -9.70 -18.01
C ARG A 174 -1.26 -8.85 -19.22
N LEU A 175 -2.35 -8.11 -19.14
CA LEU A 175 -2.77 -7.16 -20.19
C LEU A 175 -1.76 -6.04 -20.33
N ASN A 176 -1.35 -5.41 -19.24
CA ASN A 176 -0.37 -4.32 -19.21
C ASN A 176 0.95 -4.74 -19.86
N ARG A 177 1.48 -5.89 -19.49
CA ARG A 177 2.72 -6.43 -20.09
C ARG A 177 2.62 -6.56 -21.62
N ALA A 178 1.52 -7.09 -22.15
CA ALA A 178 1.32 -7.22 -23.57
C ALA A 178 1.15 -5.88 -24.29
N VAL A 179 0.44 -4.95 -23.68
CA VAL A 179 0.18 -3.62 -24.23
C VAL A 179 1.46 -2.77 -24.22
N MET A 180 2.22 -2.77 -23.11
CA MET A 180 3.46 -2.02 -22.99
C MET A 180 4.52 -2.54 -23.95
N GLN A 181 4.66 -3.85 -24.11
CA GLN A 181 5.57 -4.45 -25.10
C GLN A 181 5.25 -4.01 -26.53
N ALA A 182 3.98 -3.85 -26.86
CA ALA A 182 3.55 -3.38 -28.18
C ALA A 182 3.65 -1.85 -28.33
N ALA A 183 3.45 -1.09 -27.25
CA ALA A 183 3.61 0.36 -27.24
C ALA A 183 5.09 0.80 -27.34
N PHE A 184 5.99 0.01 -26.76
CA PHE A 184 7.44 0.28 -26.70
C PHE A 184 8.28 -0.93 -27.16
N PRO A 185 8.11 -1.42 -28.40
CA PRO A 185 8.65 -2.73 -28.85
C PRO A 185 10.18 -2.79 -28.91
N ASN A 186 10.87 -1.63 -28.97
CA ASN A 186 12.33 -1.53 -29.07
C ASN A 186 12.91 -0.67 -27.92
N HIS A 187 12.18 -0.56 -26.82
CA HIS A 187 12.58 0.24 -25.68
C HIS A 187 12.45 -0.57 -24.39
N ALA A 188 13.34 -0.34 -23.44
CA ALA A 188 13.28 -1.03 -22.14
C ALA A 188 11.97 -0.80 -21.39
N TYR A 189 11.29 0.33 -21.57
CA TYR A 189 9.98 0.62 -20.98
C TYR A 189 8.85 -0.31 -21.47
N GLY A 190 9.05 -1.04 -22.55
CA GLY A 190 8.14 -2.09 -23.01
C GLY A 190 8.34 -3.44 -22.33
N LEU A 191 9.37 -3.59 -21.48
CA LEU A 191 9.67 -4.84 -20.75
C LEU A 191 9.26 -4.71 -19.28
N PRO A 192 8.83 -5.80 -18.63
CA PRO A 192 8.54 -5.76 -17.20
C PRO A 192 9.81 -5.53 -16.38
N VAL A 193 9.75 -4.66 -15.37
CA VAL A 193 10.92 -4.31 -14.53
C VAL A 193 11.54 -5.52 -13.87
N GLY A 194 10.74 -6.46 -13.38
CA GLY A 194 11.21 -7.69 -12.74
C GLY A 194 11.64 -8.80 -13.73
N GLY A 195 11.48 -8.57 -15.04
CA GLY A 195 11.67 -9.61 -16.05
C GLY A 195 10.56 -10.66 -16.03
N THR A 196 10.85 -11.81 -16.63
CA THR A 196 9.99 -12.99 -16.60
C THR A 196 10.68 -14.14 -15.85
N LYS A 197 9.91 -15.18 -15.46
CA LYS A 197 10.50 -16.40 -14.88
C LYS A 197 11.65 -16.94 -15.75
N ALA A 198 11.47 -16.96 -17.09
CA ALA A 198 12.49 -17.46 -18.01
C ALA A 198 13.75 -16.58 -18.05
N ASP A 199 13.63 -15.28 -17.77
CA ASP A 199 14.78 -14.38 -17.67
C ASP A 199 15.52 -14.63 -16.35
N VAL A 200 14.83 -14.66 -15.23
CA VAL A 200 15.39 -14.90 -13.91
C VAL A 200 16.10 -16.27 -13.83
N ASP A 201 15.52 -17.32 -14.39
CA ASP A 201 16.13 -18.67 -14.44
C ASP A 201 17.51 -18.64 -15.12
N ARG A 202 17.72 -17.75 -16.10
CA ARG A 202 18.97 -17.70 -16.90
C ARG A 202 20.09 -16.88 -16.27
N PHE A 203 19.82 -16.01 -15.28
CA PHE A 203 20.86 -15.14 -14.72
C PHE A 203 22.06 -15.93 -14.18
N GLN A 204 23.26 -15.42 -14.51
CA GLN A 204 24.50 -15.90 -13.95
C GLN A 204 25.02 -14.94 -12.89
N VAL A 205 25.69 -15.45 -11.88
CA VAL A 205 26.17 -14.62 -10.75
C VAL A 205 27.09 -13.49 -11.23
N GLU A 206 27.88 -13.73 -12.27
CA GLU A 206 28.78 -12.74 -12.83
C GLU A 206 28.04 -11.58 -13.49
N GLN A 207 26.86 -11.80 -14.09
CA GLN A 207 26.04 -10.73 -14.66
C GLN A 207 25.53 -9.80 -13.54
N VAL A 208 25.05 -10.37 -12.43
CA VAL A 208 24.57 -9.59 -11.27
C VAL A 208 25.73 -8.83 -10.62
N ARG A 209 26.92 -9.46 -10.48
CA ARG A 209 28.13 -8.79 -9.98
C ARG A 209 28.56 -7.61 -10.86
N ASN A 210 28.57 -7.82 -12.17
CA ASN A 210 28.95 -6.79 -13.13
C ASN A 210 27.97 -5.61 -13.08
N TYR A 211 26.66 -5.89 -12.97
CA TYR A 211 25.65 -4.84 -12.82
C TYR A 211 25.88 -4.03 -11.54
N TYR A 212 26.10 -4.69 -10.40
CA TYR A 212 26.44 -4.06 -9.12
C TYR A 212 27.71 -3.18 -9.23
N GLN A 213 28.79 -3.72 -9.77
CA GLN A 213 30.07 -3.03 -9.87
C GLN A 213 30.01 -1.81 -10.82
N ASN A 214 29.22 -1.90 -11.87
CA ASN A 214 29.10 -0.82 -12.86
C ASN A 214 28.23 0.35 -12.38
N PHE A 215 27.18 0.08 -11.59
CA PHE A 215 26.15 1.07 -11.34
C PHE A 215 26.00 1.48 -9.87
N TYR A 216 26.43 0.66 -8.90
CA TYR A 216 26.25 0.93 -7.47
C TYR A 216 27.48 1.62 -6.88
N ASN A 217 27.72 2.84 -7.36
CA ASN A 217 28.86 3.66 -6.98
C ASN A 217 28.42 5.04 -6.49
N PRO A 218 29.22 5.73 -5.64
CA PRO A 218 28.86 7.05 -5.11
C PRO A 218 28.55 8.10 -6.19
N ASP A 219 29.30 8.12 -7.28
CA ASP A 219 29.10 9.06 -8.40
C ASP A 219 27.84 8.80 -9.26
N ASN A 220 27.18 7.66 -9.03
CA ASN A 220 25.88 7.33 -9.63
C ASN A 220 24.73 7.32 -8.59
N ALA A 221 24.97 7.88 -7.39
CA ALA A 221 24.01 7.81 -6.30
C ALA A 221 23.63 9.18 -5.73
N VAL A 222 22.44 9.24 -5.14
CA VAL A 222 21.92 10.36 -4.35
C VAL A 222 21.58 9.86 -2.97
N LEU A 223 22.19 10.45 -1.94
CA LEU A 223 21.84 10.24 -0.54
C LEU A 223 20.90 11.33 -0.08
N VAL A 224 19.71 10.96 0.39
CA VAL A 224 18.71 11.89 0.93
C VAL A 224 18.55 11.62 2.43
N VAL A 225 18.65 12.67 3.25
CA VAL A 225 18.44 12.60 4.70
C VAL A 225 17.45 13.68 5.11
N VAL A 226 16.31 13.28 5.67
CA VAL A 226 15.25 14.19 6.14
C VAL A 226 14.85 13.82 7.56
N GLY A 227 14.65 14.81 8.44
CA GLY A 227 14.17 14.57 9.80
C GLY A 227 14.82 15.41 10.87
N ASP A 228 14.79 14.92 12.11
CA ASP A 228 15.24 15.65 13.32
C ASP A 228 16.75 15.52 13.54
N PHE A 229 17.49 16.43 12.96
CA PHE A 229 18.96 16.53 13.10
C PHE A 229 19.46 17.97 12.89
N LYS A 230 20.76 18.16 13.08
CA LYS A 230 21.48 19.38 12.65
C LYS A 230 22.27 19.04 11.39
N THR A 231 22.02 19.72 10.30
CA THR A 231 22.65 19.49 8.97
C THR A 231 24.18 19.46 9.06
N ALA A 232 24.80 20.36 9.81
CA ALA A 232 26.26 20.38 9.95
C ALA A 232 26.81 19.05 10.49
N ASN A 233 26.15 18.49 11.55
CA ASN A 233 26.57 17.24 12.17
C ASN A 233 26.37 16.05 11.21
N VAL A 234 25.24 16.02 10.50
CA VAL A 234 24.96 14.95 9.53
C VAL A 234 25.97 14.97 8.40
N LEU A 235 26.34 16.15 7.87
CA LEU A 235 27.31 16.27 6.79
C LEU A 235 28.72 15.82 7.23
N GLU A 236 29.11 16.00 8.48
CA GLU A 236 30.36 15.43 9.03
C GLU A 236 30.30 13.91 9.06
N ILE A 237 29.22 13.32 9.56
CA ILE A 237 29.03 11.87 9.58
C ILE A 237 29.05 11.31 8.15
N VAL A 238 28.31 11.92 7.23
CA VAL A 238 28.26 11.49 5.81
C VAL A 238 29.63 11.55 5.16
N LYS A 239 30.42 12.60 5.38
CA LYS A 239 31.80 12.70 4.87
C LYS A 239 32.71 11.63 5.45
N ASP A 240 32.57 11.32 6.75
CA ASP A 240 33.37 10.25 7.39
C ASP A 240 32.98 8.85 6.86
N VAL A 241 31.70 8.60 6.65
CA VAL A 241 31.18 7.26 6.30
C VAL A 241 31.19 7.03 4.78
N PHE A 242 30.65 7.96 3.98
CA PHE A 242 30.51 7.82 2.52
C PHE A 242 31.67 8.42 1.75
N GLY A 243 32.36 9.46 2.26
CA GLY A 243 33.42 10.16 1.53
C GLY A 243 34.65 9.29 1.26
N LYS A 244 34.79 8.17 1.96
CA LYS A 244 35.86 7.18 1.79
C LYS A 244 35.55 6.08 0.76
N LEU A 245 34.31 6.01 0.28
CA LEU A 245 33.90 5.00 -0.70
C LEU A 245 34.52 5.29 -2.07
N LEU A 246 34.90 4.22 -2.77
CA LEU A 246 35.49 4.32 -4.11
C LEU A 246 34.41 4.66 -5.14
N ASN A 247 34.71 5.59 -6.03
CA ASN A 247 33.87 5.91 -7.19
C ASN A 247 34.12 4.95 -8.37
N SER A 248 33.34 5.09 -9.44
CA SER A 248 33.40 4.23 -10.63
C SER A 248 34.77 4.21 -11.30
N GLN A 249 35.50 5.32 -11.31
CA GLN A 249 36.85 5.41 -11.90
C GLN A 249 37.91 4.69 -11.03
N GLN A 250 37.78 4.75 -9.72
CA GLN A 250 38.69 4.12 -8.77
C GLN A 250 38.44 2.60 -8.65
N SER A 251 37.20 2.18 -8.84
CA SER A 251 36.82 0.75 -8.83
C SER A 251 37.34 0.00 -10.08
N THR A 252 37.51 0.68 -11.22
CA THR A 252 37.90 0.10 -12.50
C THR A 252 39.41 -0.16 -12.67
N VAL A 253 40.24 0.29 -11.74
CA VAL A 253 41.71 0.00 -11.79
C VAL A 253 41.98 -1.50 -11.60
N ASN A 254 41.02 -2.28 -11.08
CA ASN A 254 41.14 -3.72 -10.87
C ASN A 254 40.30 -4.62 -11.80
N SER A 255 39.55 -4.04 -12.76
CA SER A 255 38.76 -4.85 -13.71
C SER A 255 38.89 -4.26 -15.12
N GLN A 256 39.15 -5.10 -16.11
CA GLN A 256 39.17 -4.70 -17.52
C GLN A 256 37.80 -4.14 -17.91
N ARG A 257 37.81 -2.88 -18.27
CA ARG A 257 36.63 -2.13 -18.71
C ARG A 257 36.03 -2.77 -19.98
N LEU A 258 34.92 -3.47 -19.82
CA LEU A 258 34.03 -3.67 -20.95
C LEU A 258 33.36 -2.30 -21.22
N THR A 259 33.81 -1.62 -22.25
CA THR A 259 33.18 -0.41 -22.76
C THR A 259 31.80 -0.82 -23.29
N VAL A 260 30.77 -0.61 -22.50
CA VAL A 260 29.39 -0.63 -22.99
C VAL A 260 29.24 0.64 -23.84
N ASN A 261 29.34 0.48 -25.16
CA ASN A 261 28.92 1.48 -26.11
C ASN A 261 27.40 1.60 -25.95
N SER A 262 26.96 2.57 -25.18
CA SER A 262 25.57 3.03 -25.19
C SER A 262 25.31 3.66 -26.56
N GLN A 263 25.02 2.82 -27.56
CA GLN A 263 24.35 3.33 -28.75
C GLN A 263 22.97 3.80 -28.23
N ARG A 264 22.83 5.11 -28.07
CA ARG A 264 21.53 5.76 -27.94
C ARG A 264 20.66 5.25 -29.07
N LEU A 265 19.73 4.35 -28.71
CA LEU A 265 18.62 4.03 -29.59
C LEU A 265 17.77 5.30 -29.63
N THR A 266 18.07 6.18 -30.56
CA THR A 266 17.20 7.31 -30.85
C THR A 266 15.84 6.73 -31.20
N VAL A 267 14.84 7.06 -30.39
CA VAL A 267 13.45 6.72 -30.66
C VAL A 267 13.07 7.32 -31.99
N ASN A 268 13.16 6.51 -33.06
CA ASN A 268 12.69 6.89 -34.37
C ASN A 268 11.16 6.99 -34.28
N ARG A 269 10.63 8.23 -34.38
CA ARG A 269 9.20 8.56 -34.26
C ARG A 269 8.27 7.93 -35.31
N GLN A 270 8.77 7.00 -36.12
CA GLN A 270 7.98 6.20 -37.07
C GLN A 270 7.90 4.74 -36.61
N GLN A 271 7.28 4.52 -35.42
CA GLN A 271 6.92 3.17 -35.05
C GLN A 271 5.57 2.80 -35.69
N SER A 272 5.53 1.65 -36.34
CA SER A 272 4.30 1.00 -36.82
C SER A 272 3.50 0.58 -35.59
N ILE A 273 2.58 1.45 -35.15
CA ILE A 273 1.66 1.16 -34.05
C ILE A 273 0.68 0.09 -34.54
N ALA A 274 0.42 -0.90 -33.73
CA ALA A 274 -0.52 -1.97 -34.04
C ALA A 274 -1.90 -1.36 -34.33
N SER A 275 -2.32 -1.42 -35.60
CA SER A 275 -3.61 -0.86 -36.03
C SER A 275 -4.83 -1.65 -35.53
N THR A 276 -4.60 -2.82 -34.96
CA THR A 276 -5.63 -3.71 -34.37
C THR A 276 -5.37 -3.90 -32.87
N PRO A 277 -6.42 -3.90 -32.04
CA PRO A 277 -6.27 -4.17 -30.63
C PRO A 277 -5.62 -5.53 -30.34
N ILE A 278 -4.75 -5.56 -29.33
CA ILE A 278 -4.24 -6.79 -28.74
C ILE A 278 -5.38 -7.44 -27.98
N VAL A 279 -5.63 -8.73 -28.19
CA VAL A 279 -6.71 -9.44 -27.50
C VAL A 279 -6.15 -10.63 -26.75
N LEU A 280 -6.16 -10.55 -25.42
CA LEU A 280 -5.83 -11.67 -24.55
C LEU A 280 -7.11 -12.41 -24.18
N ARG A 281 -7.13 -13.72 -24.44
CA ARG A 281 -8.21 -14.65 -24.06
C ARG A 281 -7.64 -15.68 -23.12
N GLU A 282 -7.72 -15.41 -21.85
CA GLU A 282 -7.08 -16.19 -20.79
C GLU A 282 -8.03 -16.38 -19.60
N PRO A 283 -7.76 -17.37 -18.70
CA PRO A 283 -8.50 -17.49 -17.45
C PRO A 283 -8.39 -16.22 -16.60
N GLY A 284 -9.48 -15.83 -15.98
CA GLY A 284 -9.54 -14.63 -15.12
C GLY A 284 -10.98 -14.13 -15.02
N ALA A 285 -11.20 -13.13 -14.17
CA ALA A 285 -12.47 -12.44 -14.03
C ALA A 285 -12.41 -11.03 -14.63
N GLY A 286 -13.56 -10.48 -14.98
CA GLY A 286 -13.68 -9.11 -15.50
C GLY A 286 -13.18 -8.96 -16.95
N GLN A 287 -13.84 -8.09 -17.70
CA GLN A 287 -13.35 -7.66 -19.02
C GLN A 287 -12.61 -6.33 -18.86
N LEU A 288 -11.40 -6.23 -19.42
CA LEU A 288 -10.56 -5.05 -19.29
C LEU A 288 -10.27 -4.42 -20.66
N LEU A 289 -10.26 -3.10 -20.70
CA LEU A 289 -9.75 -2.30 -21.81
C LEU A 289 -8.58 -1.48 -21.28
N GLN A 290 -7.41 -1.65 -21.91
CA GLN A 290 -6.26 -0.78 -21.65
C GLN A 290 -5.91 0.03 -22.89
N VAL A 291 -5.57 1.30 -22.70
CA VAL A 291 -5.15 2.21 -23.78
C VAL A 291 -3.91 2.95 -23.32
N VAL A 292 -2.85 2.89 -24.13
CA VAL A 292 -1.59 3.59 -23.87
C VAL A 292 -1.27 4.57 -24.99
N TYR A 293 -1.01 5.83 -24.63
CA TYR A 293 -0.54 6.88 -25.52
C TYR A 293 0.91 7.24 -25.18
N PRO A 294 1.86 7.22 -26.11
CA PRO A 294 3.21 7.68 -25.84
C PRO A 294 3.24 9.19 -25.53
N LEU A 295 3.98 9.54 -24.48
CA LEU A 295 4.19 10.91 -24.03
C LEU A 295 5.68 11.29 -24.07
N PRO A 296 6.02 12.59 -23.93
CA PRO A 296 7.40 13.05 -23.87
C PRO A 296 8.07 12.68 -22.52
N ASP A 297 9.38 12.98 -22.43
CA ASP A 297 10.15 12.86 -21.18
C ASP A 297 9.74 13.90 -20.13
N VAL A 298 10.17 13.66 -18.88
CA VAL A 298 9.81 14.45 -17.68
C VAL A 298 10.19 15.94 -17.78
N ASN A 299 11.20 16.30 -18.54
CA ASN A 299 11.69 17.68 -18.63
C ASN A 299 10.98 18.51 -19.70
N GLN A 300 10.01 17.95 -20.41
CA GLN A 300 9.28 18.67 -21.44
C GLN A 300 8.25 19.66 -20.84
N PRO A 301 8.11 20.85 -21.43
CA PRO A 301 7.21 21.88 -20.91
C PRO A 301 5.72 21.52 -20.98
N ASP A 302 5.35 20.47 -21.72
CA ASP A 302 3.97 20.00 -21.84
C ASP A 302 3.51 19.15 -20.63
N VAL A 303 4.43 18.63 -19.80
CA VAL A 303 4.12 17.72 -18.70
C VAL A 303 3.09 18.31 -17.71
N PRO A 304 3.20 19.56 -17.22
CA PRO A 304 2.19 20.13 -16.33
C PRO A 304 0.79 20.22 -16.95
N ALA A 305 0.70 20.43 -18.27
CA ALA A 305 -0.59 20.46 -18.96
C ALA A 305 -1.16 19.05 -19.19
N LEU A 306 -0.28 18.04 -19.32
CA LEU A 306 -0.68 16.62 -19.40
C LEU A 306 -1.26 16.13 -18.07
N ASP A 307 -0.68 16.50 -16.94
CA ASP A 307 -1.22 16.11 -15.63
C ASP A 307 -2.54 16.82 -15.33
N VAL A 308 -2.65 18.13 -15.66
CA VAL A 308 -3.95 18.83 -15.56
C VAL A 308 -4.99 18.20 -16.49
N MET A 309 -4.59 17.73 -17.68
CA MET A 309 -5.45 16.98 -18.58
C MET A 309 -5.97 15.70 -17.93
N ASP A 310 -5.09 14.92 -17.30
CA ASP A 310 -5.46 13.67 -16.63
C ASP A 310 -6.52 13.91 -15.55
N TYR A 311 -6.31 14.89 -14.67
CA TYR A 311 -7.29 15.25 -13.64
C TYR A 311 -8.65 15.70 -14.22
N ILE A 312 -8.67 16.38 -15.36
CA ILE A 312 -9.91 16.73 -16.04
C ILE A 312 -10.59 15.49 -16.64
N LEU A 313 -9.81 14.56 -17.18
CA LEU A 313 -10.33 13.37 -17.84
C LEU A 313 -10.82 12.31 -16.86
N THR A 314 -10.09 12.06 -15.78
CA THR A 314 -10.31 10.86 -14.95
C THR A 314 -10.49 11.15 -13.46
N GLU A 315 -9.99 12.28 -12.93
CA GLU A 315 -10.02 12.51 -11.49
C GLU A 315 -11.40 13.00 -11.02
N GLY A 316 -12.00 12.18 -10.17
CA GLY A 316 -13.30 12.46 -9.60
C GLY A 316 -14.50 12.20 -10.51
N ARG A 317 -15.71 12.18 -9.92
CA ARG A 317 -17.00 11.96 -10.64
C ARG A 317 -17.34 13.04 -11.64
N ASN A 318 -16.83 14.25 -11.45
CA ASN A 318 -17.01 15.33 -12.43
C ASN A 318 -16.09 15.21 -13.63
N SER A 319 -15.17 14.24 -13.63
CA SER A 319 -14.26 14.03 -14.74
C SER A 319 -14.99 13.54 -15.99
N ARG A 320 -14.41 13.83 -17.13
CA ARG A 320 -15.05 13.58 -18.43
C ARG A 320 -15.24 12.10 -18.75
N LEU A 321 -14.27 11.27 -18.44
CA LEU A 321 -14.32 9.83 -18.70
C LEU A 321 -15.17 9.11 -17.68
N TYR A 322 -15.13 9.53 -16.42
CA TYR A 322 -16.04 8.96 -15.43
C TYR A 322 -17.50 9.15 -15.84
N GLN A 323 -17.90 10.36 -16.22
CA GLN A 323 -19.24 10.67 -16.70
C GLN A 323 -19.62 9.89 -17.98
N ALA A 324 -18.66 9.74 -18.90
CA ALA A 324 -18.91 9.06 -20.18
C ALA A 324 -18.99 7.54 -20.08
N LEU A 325 -18.29 6.94 -19.12
CA LEU A 325 -18.12 5.50 -19.04
C LEU A 325 -18.81 4.89 -17.80
N VAL A 326 -18.58 5.45 -16.62
CA VAL A 326 -19.09 4.88 -15.35
C VAL A 326 -20.54 5.30 -15.12
N GLU A 327 -20.84 6.61 -15.10
CA GLU A 327 -22.20 7.11 -14.92
C GLU A 327 -23.17 6.66 -16.01
N SER A 328 -22.66 6.33 -17.19
CA SER A 328 -23.45 5.78 -18.29
C SER A 328 -23.72 4.27 -18.18
N GLY A 329 -23.10 3.57 -17.19
CA GLY A 329 -23.20 2.13 -17.01
C GLY A 329 -22.45 1.29 -18.06
N LEU A 330 -21.48 1.87 -18.76
CA LEU A 330 -20.62 1.13 -19.69
C LEU A 330 -19.44 0.46 -18.98
N ALA A 331 -18.93 1.10 -17.93
CA ALA A 331 -17.84 0.61 -17.13
C ALA A 331 -18.19 0.66 -15.63
N ASN A 332 -17.57 -0.18 -14.84
CA ASN A 332 -17.61 -0.09 -13.39
C ASN A 332 -16.57 0.88 -12.87
N GLU A 333 -15.44 0.98 -13.59
CA GLU A 333 -14.31 1.80 -13.20
C GLU A 333 -13.54 2.29 -14.43
N VAL A 334 -12.95 3.47 -14.31
CA VAL A 334 -11.93 4.00 -15.22
C VAL A 334 -10.84 4.64 -14.37
N THR A 335 -9.62 4.17 -14.55
CA THR A 335 -8.41 4.75 -13.96
C THR A 335 -7.47 5.21 -15.06
N ALA A 336 -6.67 6.22 -14.77
CA ALA A 336 -5.61 6.64 -15.67
C ALA A 336 -4.43 7.25 -14.91
N GLY A 337 -3.32 7.45 -15.62
CA GLY A 337 -2.15 8.12 -15.07
C GLY A 337 -1.16 8.54 -16.15
N VAL A 338 -0.59 9.70 -15.95
CA VAL A 338 0.56 10.19 -16.70
C VAL A 338 1.84 9.68 -16.05
N THR A 339 2.62 8.89 -16.77
CA THR A 339 3.96 8.48 -16.35
C THR A 339 4.98 9.29 -17.12
N SER A 340 5.81 10.06 -16.43
CA SER A 340 6.87 10.88 -16.99
C SER A 340 8.24 10.39 -16.49
N LEU A 341 9.06 9.84 -17.39
CA LEU A 341 10.37 9.27 -17.10
C LEU A 341 11.48 10.01 -17.86
N ARG A 342 12.75 9.60 -17.70
CA ARG A 342 13.93 10.29 -18.24
C ARG A 342 13.99 10.33 -19.77
N GLU A 343 13.56 9.30 -20.48
CA GLU A 343 13.68 9.20 -21.93
C GLU A 343 12.36 9.36 -22.66
N SER A 344 11.26 9.01 -22.01
CA SER A 344 9.90 9.05 -22.56
C SER A 344 8.90 8.93 -21.43
N GLY A 345 7.62 9.10 -21.74
CA GLY A 345 6.51 8.83 -20.85
C GLY A 345 5.35 8.18 -21.59
N TRP A 346 4.27 7.94 -20.88
CA TRP A 346 3.01 7.48 -21.47
C TRP A 346 1.81 7.95 -20.63
N TYR A 347 0.67 8.01 -21.30
CA TYR A 347 -0.62 8.12 -20.64
C TYR A 347 -1.33 6.77 -20.75
N GLU A 348 -1.61 6.18 -19.63
CA GLU A 348 -2.31 4.90 -19.52
C GLU A 348 -3.73 5.13 -19.05
N LEU A 349 -4.67 4.42 -19.68
CA LEU A 349 -6.07 4.35 -19.29
C LEU A 349 -6.43 2.87 -19.13
N LEU A 350 -6.97 2.50 -17.99
CA LEU A 350 -7.50 1.18 -17.71
C LEU A 350 -9.00 1.29 -17.38
N VAL A 351 -9.80 0.45 -18.01
CA VAL A 351 -11.25 0.45 -17.84
C VAL A 351 -11.73 -0.97 -17.53
N THR A 352 -12.40 -1.13 -16.39
CA THR A 352 -13.11 -2.35 -16.03
C THR A 352 -14.54 -2.28 -16.56
N ALA A 353 -14.88 -3.14 -17.51
CA ALA A 353 -16.17 -3.13 -18.17
C ALA A 353 -17.31 -3.51 -17.20
N ALA A 354 -18.44 -2.84 -17.32
CA ALA A 354 -19.66 -3.29 -16.63
C ALA A 354 -20.16 -4.62 -17.24
N PRO A 355 -20.87 -5.46 -16.48
CA PRO A 355 -21.36 -6.76 -16.95
C PRO A 355 -22.10 -6.66 -18.28
N SER A 356 -21.81 -7.60 -19.18
CA SER A 356 -22.42 -7.71 -20.51
C SER A 356 -22.10 -6.55 -21.49
N GLN A 357 -21.27 -5.59 -21.14
CA GLN A 357 -20.83 -4.55 -22.06
C GLN A 357 -19.70 -5.06 -22.97
N LYS A 358 -19.64 -4.52 -24.18
CA LYS A 358 -18.62 -4.89 -25.18
C LYS A 358 -17.46 -3.92 -25.15
N LEU A 359 -16.23 -4.40 -25.00
CA LEU A 359 -15.01 -3.58 -24.96
C LEU A 359 -14.89 -2.62 -26.14
N LYS A 360 -15.25 -3.04 -27.36
CA LYS A 360 -15.28 -2.14 -28.54
C LYS A 360 -16.24 -0.97 -28.40
N LYS A 361 -17.37 -1.15 -27.70
CA LYS A 361 -18.32 -0.07 -27.42
C LYS A 361 -17.74 0.93 -26.43
N ILE A 362 -17.07 0.42 -25.39
CA ILE A 362 -16.36 1.21 -24.38
C ILE A 362 -15.23 2.01 -25.02
N ASP A 363 -14.36 1.39 -25.84
CA ASP A 363 -13.31 2.05 -26.59
C ASP A 363 -13.83 3.17 -27.50
N SER A 364 -14.97 2.93 -28.15
CA SER A 364 -15.64 3.95 -28.98
C SER A 364 -16.18 5.10 -28.16
N ALA A 365 -16.70 4.85 -26.96
CA ALA A 365 -17.20 5.87 -26.03
C ALA A 365 -16.05 6.71 -25.47
N LEU A 366 -14.96 6.05 -25.03
CA LEU A 366 -13.72 6.69 -24.59
C LEU A 366 -13.16 7.62 -25.66
N SER A 367 -12.98 7.11 -26.88
CA SER A 367 -12.47 7.90 -28.01
C SER A 367 -13.35 9.11 -28.30
N ARG A 368 -14.65 8.97 -28.21
CA ARG A 368 -15.62 10.05 -28.43
C ARG A 368 -15.56 11.08 -27.30
N ALA A 369 -15.39 10.63 -26.06
CA ALA A 369 -15.25 11.54 -24.91
C ALA A 369 -14.01 12.43 -25.06
N ILE A 370 -12.86 11.85 -25.44
CA ILE A 370 -11.63 12.59 -25.71
C ILE A 370 -11.83 13.56 -26.90
N ALA A 371 -12.43 13.12 -28.00
CA ALA A 371 -12.70 13.97 -29.16
C ALA A 371 -13.62 15.14 -28.81
N ASN A 372 -14.64 14.92 -27.99
CA ASN A 372 -15.53 15.99 -27.51
C ASN A 372 -14.80 17.10 -26.72
N VAL A 373 -13.70 16.75 -26.00
CA VAL A 373 -12.87 17.77 -25.32
C VAL A 373 -12.22 18.67 -26.35
N VAL A 374 -11.72 18.10 -27.44
CA VAL A 374 -11.06 18.85 -28.53
C VAL A 374 -12.08 19.73 -29.29
N GLU A 375 -13.29 19.23 -29.53
CA GLU A 375 -14.32 19.91 -30.32
C GLU A 375 -15.05 20.99 -29.51
N LYS A 376 -15.39 20.72 -28.25
CA LYS A 376 -16.23 21.59 -27.41
C LYS A 376 -15.40 22.45 -26.44
N GLY A 377 -14.11 22.16 -26.31
CA GLY A 377 -13.22 22.84 -25.37
C GLY A 377 -13.42 22.37 -23.91
N ILE A 378 -12.70 23.03 -23.03
CA ILE A 378 -12.66 22.82 -21.59
C ILE A 378 -13.12 24.12 -20.92
N LYS A 379 -13.82 24.00 -19.79
CA LYS A 379 -14.26 25.17 -19.00
C LYS A 379 -13.16 25.57 -18.02
N ALA A 380 -13.05 26.87 -17.73
CA ALA A 380 -12.11 27.39 -16.73
C ALA A 380 -12.27 26.77 -15.34
N GLU A 381 -13.51 26.41 -14.95
CA GLU A 381 -13.80 25.70 -13.69
C GLU A 381 -13.16 24.32 -13.62
N GLU A 382 -13.11 23.58 -14.73
CA GLU A 382 -12.50 22.24 -14.80
C GLU A 382 -10.98 22.34 -14.62
N VAL A 383 -10.34 23.31 -15.29
CA VAL A 383 -8.91 23.57 -15.14
C VAL A 383 -8.58 24.02 -13.71
N LYS A 384 -9.41 24.92 -13.15
CA LYS A 384 -9.24 25.39 -11.75
C LYS A 384 -9.32 24.22 -10.77
N ARG A 385 -10.35 23.35 -10.90
CA ARG A 385 -10.54 22.18 -10.04
C ARG A 385 -9.35 21.23 -10.13
N ALA A 386 -8.95 20.84 -11.33
CA ALA A 386 -7.80 19.95 -11.57
C ALA A 386 -6.51 20.49 -10.93
N LYS A 387 -6.21 21.79 -11.09
CA LYS A 387 -5.07 22.42 -10.45
C LYS A 387 -5.14 22.39 -8.92
N THR A 388 -6.32 22.64 -8.36
CA THR A 388 -6.50 22.60 -6.90
C THR A 388 -6.29 21.19 -6.36
N GLN A 389 -6.89 20.17 -6.98
CA GLN A 389 -6.71 18.77 -6.61
C GLN A 389 -5.23 18.37 -6.69
N LEU A 390 -4.59 18.56 -7.84
CA LEU A 390 -3.19 18.22 -8.06
C LEU A 390 -2.24 18.92 -7.05
N THR A 391 -2.49 20.20 -6.75
CA THR A 391 -1.69 20.92 -5.75
C THR A 391 -1.93 20.37 -4.34
N ALA A 392 -3.18 20.09 -3.97
CA ALA A 392 -3.51 19.51 -2.68
C ALA A 392 -2.90 18.12 -2.52
N ASP A 393 -2.96 17.28 -3.56
CA ASP A 393 -2.38 15.94 -3.53
C ASP A 393 -0.87 15.94 -3.30
N VAL A 394 -0.13 16.87 -3.94
CA VAL A 394 1.31 17.05 -3.68
C VAL A 394 1.57 17.46 -2.23
N ILE A 395 0.75 18.36 -1.66
CA ILE A 395 0.90 18.80 -0.27
C ILE A 395 0.57 17.66 0.70
N LEU A 396 -0.54 16.97 0.48
CA LEU A 396 -1.01 15.88 1.31
C LEU A 396 -0.06 14.67 1.26
N SER A 397 0.51 14.36 0.09
CA SER A 397 1.51 13.29 -0.07
C SER A 397 2.84 13.58 0.61
N ASN A 398 3.16 14.83 0.93
CA ASN A 398 4.42 15.24 1.54
C ASN A 398 4.28 15.59 3.05
N ARG A 399 3.33 14.98 3.77
CA ARG A 399 3.09 15.27 5.19
C ARG A 399 4.14 14.67 6.12
N ASP A 400 4.76 13.57 5.76
CA ASP A 400 5.76 12.88 6.56
C ASP A 400 7.17 12.98 5.95
N ILE A 401 8.20 12.70 6.76
CA ILE A 401 9.60 12.84 6.36
C ILE A 401 10.04 11.83 5.30
N THR A 402 9.46 10.62 5.31
CA THR A 402 9.79 9.56 4.35
C THR A 402 9.30 9.96 2.96
N SER A 403 8.08 10.45 2.85
CA SER A 403 7.48 10.95 1.60
C SER A 403 8.23 12.18 1.07
N GLN A 404 8.62 13.12 1.96
CA GLN A 404 9.45 14.26 1.56
C GLN A 404 10.81 13.84 0.99
N ALA A 405 11.45 12.85 1.60
CA ALA A 405 12.72 12.32 1.09
C ALA A 405 12.53 11.56 -0.23
N MET A 406 11.42 10.80 -0.39
CA MET A 406 11.05 10.14 -1.65
C MET A 406 10.90 11.15 -2.79
N GLN A 407 10.19 12.24 -2.55
CA GLN A 407 10.01 13.31 -3.55
C GLN A 407 11.35 13.90 -3.97
N LEU A 408 12.21 14.25 -3.01
CA LEU A 408 13.54 14.83 -3.29
C LEU A 408 14.44 13.86 -4.06
N GLY A 409 14.44 12.59 -3.68
CA GLY A 409 15.21 11.54 -4.34
C GLY A 409 14.72 11.28 -5.76
N ASN A 410 13.42 11.18 -5.95
CA ASN A 410 12.79 11.01 -7.26
C ASN A 410 13.10 12.20 -8.19
N ASP A 411 12.91 13.43 -7.72
CA ASP A 411 13.18 14.63 -8.49
C ASP A 411 14.65 14.72 -8.94
N GLU A 412 15.60 14.48 -8.04
CA GLU A 412 17.02 14.51 -8.33
C GLU A 412 17.47 13.38 -9.27
N THR A 413 16.82 12.20 -9.19
CA THR A 413 17.22 11.07 -10.04
C THR A 413 16.50 11.04 -11.37
N THR A 414 15.27 11.52 -11.46
CA THR A 414 14.46 11.50 -12.70
C THR A 414 14.67 12.78 -13.53
N ALA A 415 14.63 13.95 -12.90
CA ALA A 415 14.75 15.24 -13.58
C ALA A 415 16.14 15.92 -13.47
N ASP A 416 17.09 15.30 -12.74
CA ASP A 416 18.41 15.85 -12.37
C ASP A 416 18.33 17.17 -11.58
N ASP A 417 17.20 17.43 -10.93
CA ASP A 417 16.98 18.64 -10.13
C ASP A 417 15.99 18.39 -8.99
N TYR A 418 16.47 18.36 -7.75
CA TYR A 418 15.65 18.19 -6.54
C TYR A 418 14.56 19.25 -6.35
N ARG A 419 14.57 20.35 -7.12
CA ARG A 419 13.56 21.41 -7.12
C ARG A 419 12.52 21.23 -8.22
N TYR A 420 12.52 20.09 -8.87
CA TYR A 420 11.59 19.82 -9.97
C TYR A 420 10.14 20.03 -9.55
N THR A 421 9.72 19.49 -8.42
CA THR A 421 8.34 19.61 -7.91
C THR A 421 7.93 21.07 -7.68
N ASP A 422 8.79 21.93 -7.14
CA ASP A 422 8.45 23.35 -6.96
C ASP A 422 8.27 24.07 -8.31
N ARG A 423 9.15 23.80 -9.28
CA ARG A 423 9.01 24.35 -10.63
C ARG A 423 7.77 23.82 -11.36
N TYR A 424 7.49 22.56 -11.16
CA TYR A 424 6.33 21.87 -11.71
C TYR A 424 5.03 22.49 -11.17
N LEU A 425 4.87 22.66 -9.86
CA LEU A 425 3.69 23.30 -9.26
C LEU A 425 3.52 24.75 -9.75
N ALA A 426 4.64 25.50 -9.90
CA ALA A 426 4.61 26.83 -10.47
C ALA A 426 4.10 26.81 -11.91
N ALA A 427 4.53 25.83 -12.72
CA ALA A 427 4.07 25.66 -14.10
C ALA A 427 2.60 25.21 -14.17
N VAL A 428 2.17 24.25 -13.34
CA VAL A 428 0.75 23.84 -13.19
C VAL A 428 -0.13 25.06 -12.92
N SER A 429 0.31 25.98 -12.04
CA SER A 429 -0.46 27.19 -11.73
C SER A 429 -0.74 28.06 -12.95
N GLN A 430 0.09 28.01 -13.99
CA GLN A 430 -0.03 28.80 -15.22
C GLN A 430 -0.81 28.11 -16.35
N VAL A 431 -1.09 26.81 -16.24
CA VAL A 431 -1.82 26.04 -17.26
C VAL A 431 -3.20 26.65 -17.52
N LYS A 432 -3.56 26.76 -18.79
CA LYS A 432 -4.84 27.31 -19.27
C LYS A 432 -5.59 26.25 -20.09
N GLU A 433 -6.88 26.52 -20.35
CA GLU A 433 -7.74 25.65 -21.15
C GLU A 433 -7.15 25.34 -22.54
N ALA A 434 -6.54 26.35 -23.16
CA ALA A 434 -5.90 26.21 -24.47
C ALA A 434 -4.70 25.24 -24.45
N ASP A 435 -3.92 25.24 -23.36
CA ASP A 435 -2.74 24.37 -23.19
C ASP A 435 -3.18 22.91 -23.07
N VAL A 436 -4.20 22.65 -22.28
CA VAL A 436 -4.77 21.30 -22.11
C VAL A 436 -5.34 20.78 -23.44
N VAL A 437 -6.11 21.59 -24.17
CA VAL A 437 -6.61 21.22 -25.50
C VAL A 437 -5.46 20.98 -26.49
N ALA A 438 -4.38 21.76 -26.40
CA ALA A 438 -3.19 21.59 -27.26
C ALA A 438 -2.48 20.26 -27.01
N VAL A 439 -2.27 19.84 -25.74
CA VAL A 439 -1.62 18.57 -25.43
C VAL A 439 -2.51 17.38 -25.82
N ILE A 440 -3.83 17.44 -25.64
CA ILE A 440 -4.75 16.41 -26.13
C ILE A 440 -4.63 16.25 -27.64
N LYS A 441 -4.67 17.33 -28.41
CA LYS A 441 -4.49 17.31 -29.88
C LYS A 441 -3.13 16.77 -30.31
N LYS A 442 -2.08 17.04 -29.52
CA LYS A 442 -0.72 16.64 -29.85
C LYS A 442 -0.47 15.17 -29.55
N TYR A 443 -0.94 14.66 -28.39
CA TYR A 443 -0.55 13.36 -27.88
C TYR A 443 -1.66 12.28 -27.92
N LEU A 444 -2.93 12.63 -27.67
CA LEU A 444 -4.01 11.65 -27.60
C LEU A 444 -4.65 11.35 -28.96
N LYS A 445 -3.79 11.13 -29.96
CA LYS A 445 -4.26 10.78 -31.31
C LYS A 445 -4.63 9.30 -31.39
N LYS A 446 -5.75 9.03 -32.04
CA LYS A 446 -6.25 7.65 -32.22
C LYS A 446 -5.22 6.74 -32.94
N GLU A 447 -4.44 7.31 -33.84
CA GLU A 447 -3.43 6.62 -34.65
C GLU A 447 -2.14 6.37 -33.84
N ALA A 448 -1.95 7.05 -32.69
CA ALA A 448 -0.74 6.98 -31.90
C ALA A 448 -0.89 6.09 -30.64
N ARG A 449 -2.03 5.47 -30.43
CA ARG A 449 -2.31 4.68 -29.24
C ARG A 449 -2.18 3.18 -29.46
N THR A 450 -1.77 2.48 -28.44
CA THR A 450 -1.84 1.02 -28.35
C THR A 450 -3.07 0.63 -27.51
N VAL A 451 -3.84 -0.35 -27.96
CA VAL A 451 -5.08 -0.79 -27.31
C VAL A 451 -5.00 -2.27 -27.02
N GLY A 452 -5.34 -2.65 -25.79
CA GLY A 452 -5.46 -4.03 -25.35
C GLY A 452 -6.84 -4.35 -24.80
N PHE A 453 -7.31 -5.56 -25.07
CA PHE A 453 -8.54 -6.14 -24.52
C PHE A 453 -8.19 -7.40 -23.75
N PHE A 454 -8.68 -7.53 -22.54
CA PHE A 454 -8.71 -8.79 -21.83
C PHE A 454 -10.14 -9.34 -21.88
N GLU A 455 -10.30 -10.51 -22.48
CA GLU A 455 -11.57 -11.23 -22.62
C GLU A 455 -11.45 -12.54 -21.81
N PRO A 456 -12.04 -12.62 -20.59
CA PRO A 456 -11.91 -13.79 -19.75
C PRO A 456 -12.50 -15.03 -20.40
N THR A 457 -11.75 -16.14 -20.37
CA THR A 457 -12.25 -17.45 -20.78
C THR A 457 -12.85 -18.16 -19.58
N GLN A 458 -14.15 -18.42 -19.64
CA GLN A 458 -14.84 -19.17 -18.59
C GLN A 458 -14.31 -20.61 -18.51
N LYS A 459 -13.66 -20.95 -17.37
CA LYS A 459 -13.65 -22.34 -16.89
C LYS A 459 -14.58 -22.40 -15.69
N GLN A 460 -15.64 -23.21 -15.82
CA GLN A 460 -16.63 -23.39 -14.77
C GLN A 460 -15.96 -23.81 -13.46
N PHE A 461 -16.29 -23.10 -12.38
CA PHE A 461 -16.05 -23.57 -11.01
C PHE A 461 -16.76 -24.91 -10.83
N LYS A 462 -16.00 -25.96 -10.59
CA LYS A 462 -16.56 -27.20 -10.07
C LYS A 462 -16.71 -27.02 -8.56
N GLU A 463 -17.94 -27.17 -8.05
CA GLU A 463 -18.20 -27.21 -6.63
C GLU A 463 -17.25 -28.16 -5.92
N ILE A 464 -16.75 -27.69 -4.79
CA ILE A 464 -15.77 -28.38 -3.94
C ILE A 464 -16.44 -29.62 -3.39
N SER A 465 -15.92 -30.81 -3.71
CA SER A 465 -16.34 -32.04 -3.04
C SER A 465 -15.73 -32.08 -1.63
N ASP A 466 -16.58 -32.09 -0.62
CA ASP A 466 -16.28 -32.18 0.81
C ASP A 466 -15.59 -33.49 1.23
N LYS A 467 -14.45 -33.82 0.67
CA LYS A 467 -13.63 -34.93 1.19
C LYS A 467 -12.27 -34.43 1.61
N PRO A 468 -11.93 -34.42 2.88
CA PRO A 468 -10.60 -34.08 3.36
C PRO A 468 -9.60 -35.13 2.85
N GLN A 469 -8.68 -34.70 2.01
CA GLN A 469 -7.55 -35.55 1.61
C GLN A 469 -6.32 -35.16 2.45
N SER A 470 -5.88 -36.07 3.28
CA SER A 470 -4.64 -35.97 4.05
C SER A 470 -3.43 -36.11 3.13
N ALA A 471 -2.68 -35.04 2.96
CA ALA A 471 -1.35 -35.09 2.36
C ALA A 471 -0.31 -35.17 3.46
N GLN A 472 0.24 -36.34 3.75
CA GLN A 472 1.47 -36.51 4.50
C GLN A 472 2.62 -36.61 3.50
N THR A 473 3.45 -35.57 3.41
CA THR A 473 4.80 -35.69 2.86
C THR A 473 5.77 -35.78 4.03
N THR A 474 6.30 -36.97 4.27
CA THR A 474 7.39 -37.18 5.23
C THR A 474 8.72 -36.96 4.50
N GLU A 475 9.16 -35.71 4.37
CA GLU A 475 10.56 -35.40 4.16
C GLU A 475 11.13 -34.90 5.49
N ASN A 476 12.20 -35.51 5.98
CA ASN A 476 12.90 -35.09 7.18
C ASN A 476 13.71 -33.83 6.87
N PHE A 477 13.13 -32.66 7.14
CA PHE A 477 13.87 -31.41 7.13
C PHE A 477 14.57 -31.21 8.48
N SER A 478 15.89 -31.08 8.47
CA SER A 478 16.58 -30.55 9.64
C SER A 478 16.46 -29.02 9.64
N LEU A 479 15.71 -28.48 10.58
CA LEU A 479 15.73 -27.03 10.84
C LEU A 479 17.17 -26.63 11.22
N SER A 480 17.69 -25.59 10.54
CA SER A 480 18.93 -24.96 10.98
C SER A 480 18.68 -24.32 12.36
N THR A 481 19.73 -24.25 13.18
CA THR A 481 19.73 -23.40 14.37
C THR A 481 19.53 -21.96 13.87
N PRO A 482 18.48 -21.24 14.32
CA PRO A 482 18.33 -19.83 13.97
C PRO A 482 19.62 -19.10 14.33
N GLU A 483 20.10 -18.20 13.46
CA GLU A 483 21.16 -17.28 13.85
C GLU A 483 20.73 -16.59 15.13
N LEU A 484 21.50 -16.76 16.19
CA LEU A 484 21.17 -16.19 17.48
C LEU A 484 21.11 -14.67 17.36
N SER A 485 20.15 -14.04 18.03
CA SER A 485 20.07 -12.56 18.11
C SER A 485 21.39 -11.94 18.59
N SER A 486 22.20 -12.68 19.34
CA SER A 486 23.58 -12.33 19.71
C SER A 486 24.52 -12.15 18.50
N GLU A 487 24.35 -12.91 17.43
CA GLU A 487 25.10 -12.70 16.17
C GLU A 487 24.69 -11.40 15.48
N VAL A 488 23.39 -11.10 15.45
CA VAL A 488 22.88 -9.84 14.88
C VAL A 488 23.45 -8.63 15.63
N VAL A 489 23.40 -8.63 16.97
CA VAL A 489 23.95 -7.55 17.82
C VAL A 489 25.44 -7.32 17.58
N LYS A 490 26.22 -8.36 17.31
CA LYS A 490 27.65 -8.27 17.01
C LYS A 490 27.95 -7.39 15.77
N TYR A 491 27.07 -7.39 14.80
CA TYR A 491 27.24 -6.66 13.54
C TYR A 491 26.52 -5.31 13.50
N LEU A 492 25.72 -4.98 14.52
CA LEU A 492 25.11 -3.65 14.62
C LEU A 492 26.16 -2.57 14.87
N PRO A 493 26.08 -1.44 14.17
CA PRO A 493 26.87 -0.26 14.52
C PRO A 493 26.48 0.28 15.92
N PRO A 494 27.40 0.96 16.62
CA PRO A 494 27.08 1.60 17.89
C PRO A 494 25.95 2.62 17.76
N VAL A 495 25.00 2.59 18.69
CA VAL A 495 23.86 3.50 18.78
C VAL A 495 24.08 4.44 19.98
N ALA A 496 23.66 5.70 19.84
CA ALA A 496 23.65 6.66 20.93
C ALA A 496 22.62 6.29 22.01
N ALA A 497 22.71 6.90 23.17
CA ALA A 497 21.68 6.71 24.21
C ALA A 497 20.34 7.31 23.76
N THR A 498 19.26 6.55 23.99
CA THR A 498 17.91 6.95 23.56
C THR A 498 17.35 8.05 24.47
N ASP A 499 16.90 9.14 23.85
CA ASP A 499 16.12 10.18 24.52
C ASP A 499 14.69 9.70 24.83
N THR A 500 14.17 10.08 26.00
CA THR A 500 12.79 9.77 26.36
C THR A 500 11.83 10.65 25.55
N ILE A 501 11.08 10.07 24.64
CA ILE A 501 10.10 10.76 23.82
C ILE A 501 8.81 10.97 24.63
N THR A 502 8.47 12.23 24.94
CA THR A 502 7.20 12.59 25.57
C THR A 502 6.23 13.15 24.52
N ARG A 503 5.28 12.34 24.05
CA ARG A 503 4.26 12.76 23.08
C ARG A 503 3.14 13.57 23.75
N VAL A 504 2.59 14.54 23.02
CA VAL A 504 1.35 15.22 23.39
C VAL A 504 0.18 14.24 23.27
N LEU A 505 -0.75 14.27 24.20
CA LEU A 505 -1.96 13.44 24.17
C LEU A 505 -3.11 14.22 23.52
N PRO A 506 -4.02 13.55 22.79
CA PRO A 506 -5.21 14.19 22.25
C PRO A 506 -6.13 14.67 23.40
N GLN A 507 -6.84 15.76 23.16
CA GLN A 507 -7.92 16.16 24.04
C GLN A 507 -9.19 15.40 23.68
N GLN A 508 -9.79 14.76 24.68
CA GLN A 508 -11.00 13.94 24.51
C GLN A 508 -12.22 14.69 24.99
N PHE A 509 -13.28 14.64 24.20
CA PHE A 509 -14.59 15.23 24.49
C PHE A 509 -15.70 14.22 24.22
N THR A 510 -16.67 14.13 25.13
CA THR A 510 -17.91 13.37 24.89
C THR A 510 -19.07 14.34 24.87
N PHE A 511 -19.81 14.41 23.78
CA PHE A 511 -20.98 15.27 23.65
C PHE A 511 -22.21 14.64 24.34
N ALA A 512 -23.22 15.47 24.62
CA ALA A 512 -24.43 15.03 25.35
C ALA A 512 -25.19 13.89 24.65
N ASN A 513 -25.05 13.73 23.32
CA ASN A 513 -25.62 12.67 22.52
C ASN A 513 -24.76 11.39 22.42
N GLY A 514 -23.63 11.36 23.15
CA GLY A 514 -22.71 10.20 23.20
C GLY A 514 -21.58 10.24 22.17
N LEU A 515 -21.54 11.18 21.22
CA LEU A 515 -20.44 11.29 20.26
C LEU A 515 -19.13 11.54 21.02
N ARG A 516 -18.09 10.76 20.70
CA ARG A 516 -16.75 10.89 21.23
C ARG A 516 -15.81 11.52 20.21
N VAL A 517 -15.04 12.49 20.63
CA VAL A 517 -14.15 13.27 19.78
C VAL A 517 -12.78 13.39 20.43
N LEU A 518 -11.73 13.10 19.65
CA LEU A 518 -10.33 13.18 20.06
C LEU A 518 -9.60 14.18 19.15
N LEU A 519 -9.08 15.26 19.70
CA LEU A 519 -8.46 16.37 18.96
C LEU A 519 -7.00 16.53 19.36
N LEU A 520 -6.10 16.48 18.37
CA LEU A 520 -4.67 16.73 18.54
C LEU A 520 -4.21 17.80 17.55
N PRO A 521 -4.16 19.10 17.96
CA PRO A 521 -3.60 20.15 17.11
C PRO A 521 -2.12 19.92 16.83
N ASP A 522 -1.75 19.92 15.56
CA ASP A 522 -0.37 19.83 15.06
C ASP A 522 -0.19 20.81 13.89
N LYS A 523 0.72 21.76 14.02
CA LYS A 523 0.98 22.80 13.01
C LYS A 523 2.18 22.50 12.14
N SER A 524 2.65 21.27 12.13
CA SER A 524 3.82 20.84 11.36
C SER A 524 3.61 20.96 9.84
N THR A 525 2.39 20.70 9.39
CA THR A 525 1.95 20.83 8.01
C THR A 525 0.59 21.56 7.97
N PRO A 526 0.26 22.28 6.88
CA PRO A 526 -1.02 22.97 6.76
C PRO A 526 -2.16 22.02 6.36
N THR A 527 -2.20 20.84 6.95
CA THR A 527 -3.13 19.76 6.62
C THR A 527 -3.87 19.27 7.85
N VAL A 528 -4.99 18.60 7.66
CA VAL A 528 -5.72 17.90 8.71
C VAL A 528 -6.08 16.51 8.22
N THR A 529 -5.78 15.52 9.05
CA THR A 529 -6.18 14.12 8.88
C THR A 529 -7.33 13.81 9.83
N LEU A 530 -8.38 13.21 9.29
CA LEU A 530 -9.56 12.74 10.01
C LEU A 530 -9.63 11.22 9.94
N SER A 531 -9.74 10.57 11.08
CA SER A 531 -10.13 9.16 11.18
C SER A 531 -11.37 9.03 12.04
N GLY A 532 -12.35 8.23 11.60
CA GLY A 532 -13.57 7.99 12.34
C GLY A 532 -13.96 6.51 12.36
N TYR A 533 -14.85 6.16 13.28
CA TYR A 533 -15.34 4.80 13.40
C TYR A 533 -16.79 4.79 13.87
N ILE A 534 -17.61 3.96 13.22
CA ILE A 534 -19.02 3.70 13.61
C ILE A 534 -19.20 2.21 13.82
N GLU A 535 -19.83 1.77 14.92
CA GLU A 535 -20.18 0.36 15.13
C GLU A 535 -21.35 -0.09 14.20
N ALA A 536 -21.05 -0.21 12.91
CA ALA A 536 -22.00 -0.55 11.85
C ALA A 536 -21.38 -1.53 10.84
N GLY A 537 -20.57 -2.48 11.33
CA GLY A 537 -19.80 -3.40 10.49
C GLY A 537 -20.61 -4.57 9.92
N MET A 538 -19.95 -5.36 9.06
CA MET A 538 -20.53 -6.50 8.36
C MET A 538 -21.02 -7.62 9.30
N GLU A 539 -20.58 -7.65 10.56
CA GLU A 539 -21.07 -8.59 11.56
C GLU A 539 -22.57 -8.44 11.89
N PHE A 540 -23.16 -7.27 11.57
CA PHE A 540 -24.58 -6.99 11.71
C PHE A 540 -25.41 -7.38 10.49
N ASP A 541 -24.79 -7.86 9.41
CA ASP A 541 -25.50 -8.27 8.20
C ASP A 541 -26.39 -9.49 8.47
N PRO A 542 -27.67 -9.48 8.04
CA PRO A 542 -28.45 -10.71 7.95
C PRO A 542 -27.78 -11.69 6.97
N ALA A 543 -27.81 -12.99 7.27
CA ALA A 543 -27.12 -13.98 6.44
C ALA A 543 -27.58 -14.02 4.98
N ASP A 544 -28.87 -13.75 4.74
CA ASP A 544 -29.47 -13.64 3.40
C ASP A 544 -29.21 -12.28 2.69
N LYS A 545 -28.56 -11.35 3.38
CA LYS A 545 -28.23 -9.98 2.91
C LYS A 545 -26.77 -9.62 3.26
N ALA A 546 -25.90 -10.61 3.24
CA ALA A 546 -24.48 -10.37 3.46
C ALA A 546 -23.94 -9.35 2.43
N GLY A 547 -23.18 -8.37 2.90
CA GLY A 547 -22.72 -7.20 2.17
C GLY A 547 -23.55 -5.93 2.39
N LEU A 548 -24.62 -6.00 3.22
CA LEU A 548 -25.49 -4.85 3.47
C LEU A 548 -24.73 -3.66 4.10
N ALA A 549 -23.88 -3.93 5.08
CA ALA A 549 -23.07 -2.88 5.72
C ALA A 549 -22.16 -2.16 4.72
N ALA A 550 -21.50 -2.91 3.81
CA ALA A 550 -20.68 -2.35 2.76
C ALA A 550 -21.52 -1.51 1.77
N VAL A 551 -22.63 -2.05 1.29
CA VAL A 551 -23.56 -1.30 0.41
C VAL A 551 -24.05 -0.01 1.08
N VAL A 552 -24.27 0.01 2.39
CA VAL A 552 -24.65 1.25 3.11
C VAL A 552 -23.48 2.23 3.12
N ALA A 553 -22.27 1.79 3.49
CA ALA A 553 -21.08 2.63 3.56
C ALA A 553 -20.77 3.26 2.20
N ASP A 554 -20.66 2.49 1.13
CA ASP A 554 -20.37 2.92 -0.24
C ASP A 554 -21.39 3.94 -0.79
N ASN A 555 -22.62 3.90 -0.28
CA ASN A 555 -23.70 4.77 -0.76
C ASN A 555 -23.98 5.98 0.13
N LEU A 556 -23.24 6.21 1.21
CA LEU A 556 -23.41 7.40 2.06
C LEU A 556 -23.21 8.70 1.29
N MET A 557 -22.21 8.72 0.43
CA MET A 557 -21.81 9.87 -0.38
C MET A 557 -22.70 10.07 -1.63
N ASN A 558 -23.62 9.17 -1.90
CA ASN A 558 -24.42 9.17 -3.12
C ASN A 558 -25.65 10.12 -3.10
N GLY A 559 -25.78 10.93 -2.07
CA GLY A 559 -26.78 11.98 -1.96
C GLY A 559 -27.37 12.12 -0.56
N THR A 560 -27.65 13.36 -0.19
CA THR A 560 -28.28 13.73 1.08
C THR A 560 -29.63 14.44 0.82
N LYS A 561 -30.31 14.82 1.89
CA LYS A 561 -31.51 15.66 1.79
C LYS A 561 -31.24 17.03 1.17
N ALA A 562 -30.01 17.52 1.29
CA ALA A 562 -29.60 18.87 0.89
C ALA A 562 -28.79 18.90 -0.42
N LYS A 563 -28.06 17.83 -0.72
CA LYS A 563 -27.08 17.78 -1.81
C LYS A 563 -27.24 16.49 -2.62
N ASP A 564 -27.27 16.60 -3.93
CA ASP A 564 -27.13 15.41 -4.78
C ASP A 564 -25.67 14.93 -4.80
N ILE A 565 -25.48 13.76 -5.36
CA ILE A 565 -24.21 13.08 -5.45
C ILE A 565 -23.13 13.92 -6.14
N LEU A 566 -23.47 14.58 -7.25
CA LEU A 566 -22.56 15.43 -7.96
C LEU A 566 -22.30 16.76 -7.20
N ALA A 567 -23.01 17.10 -6.15
CA ALA A 567 -22.83 18.23 -5.27
C ALA A 567 -21.97 17.98 -4.05
N ILE A 568 -21.95 16.77 -3.56
CA ILE A 568 -21.09 16.36 -2.47
C ILE A 568 -19.61 16.37 -2.91
N ALA A 569 -19.23 15.80 -4.07
CA ALA A 569 -17.84 15.77 -4.54
C ALA A 569 -17.35 17.13 -5.05
N LYS A 570 -18.18 17.95 -5.73
CA LYS A 570 -17.71 19.29 -6.08
C LYS A 570 -17.28 20.07 -4.84
N ALA A 571 -17.99 19.88 -3.72
CA ALA A 571 -17.61 20.50 -2.47
C ALA A 571 -16.22 20.04 -1.97
N LEU A 572 -15.85 18.78 -2.17
CA LEU A 572 -14.56 18.22 -1.83
C LEU A 572 -13.51 18.45 -2.93
N GLU A 573 -13.82 18.08 -4.18
CA GLU A 573 -12.92 18.18 -5.33
C GLU A 573 -12.43 19.61 -5.60
N GLU A 574 -13.26 20.63 -5.45
CA GLU A 574 -12.85 22.03 -5.61
C GLU A 574 -11.84 22.49 -4.54
N ARG A 575 -11.55 21.65 -3.55
CA ARG A 575 -10.63 21.91 -2.44
C ARG A 575 -9.50 20.90 -2.35
N GLY A 576 -9.51 19.86 -3.16
CA GLY A 576 -8.59 18.74 -3.03
C GLY A 576 -8.74 18.02 -1.67
N ALA A 577 -9.96 17.97 -1.13
CA ALA A 577 -10.27 17.23 0.08
C ALA A 577 -10.85 15.86 -0.25
N SER A 578 -10.59 14.86 0.59
CA SER A 578 -11.14 13.51 0.50
C SER A 578 -12.03 13.17 1.69
N LEU A 579 -12.98 12.28 1.49
CA LEU A 579 -13.80 11.67 2.54
C LEU A 579 -14.32 10.32 2.04
N ASP A 580 -13.96 9.25 2.75
CA ASP A 580 -14.28 7.88 2.38
C ASP A 580 -14.86 7.10 3.55
N PHE A 581 -15.65 6.06 3.24
CA PHE A 581 -16.29 5.18 4.20
C PHE A 581 -16.07 3.73 3.77
N GLU A 582 -15.45 2.94 4.63
CA GLU A 582 -15.20 1.53 4.36
C GLU A 582 -15.79 0.64 5.46
N ALA A 583 -16.56 -0.36 5.07
CA ALA A 583 -17.12 -1.31 6.01
C ALA A 583 -16.17 -2.47 6.28
N TYR A 584 -15.79 -2.60 7.54
CA TYR A 584 -15.06 -3.74 8.08
C TYR A 584 -15.98 -4.65 8.89
N ARG A 585 -15.45 -5.71 9.45
CA ARG A 585 -16.22 -6.66 10.22
C ARG A 585 -16.90 -6.03 11.43
N GLU A 586 -16.15 -5.34 12.28
CA GLU A 586 -16.65 -4.76 13.53
C GLU A 586 -17.29 -3.38 13.37
N GLY A 587 -16.98 -2.63 12.31
CA GLY A 587 -17.46 -1.27 12.13
C GLY A 587 -17.18 -0.69 10.75
N VAL A 588 -17.61 0.54 10.54
CA VAL A 588 -17.28 1.36 9.37
C VAL A 588 -16.18 2.34 9.76
N ARG A 589 -15.09 2.31 9.02
CA ARG A 589 -14.04 3.31 9.07
C ARG A 589 -14.45 4.53 8.26
N ILE A 590 -14.02 5.68 8.73
CA ILE A 590 -14.16 6.97 8.04
C ILE A 590 -12.77 7.54 7.91
N GLU A 591 -12.36 7.85 6.72
CA GLU A 591 -11.08 8.49 6.43
C GLU A 591 -11.32 9.79 5.67
N GLY A 592 -10.58 10.83 6.00
CA GLY A 592 -10.70 12.11 5.34
C GLY A 592 -9.47 12.98 5.52
N ASP A 593 -9.11 13.67 4.45
CA ASP A 593 -7.98 14.59 4.42
C ASP A 593 -8.39 15.92 3.83
N SER A 594 -7.80 16.98 4.34
CA SER A 594 -7.98 18.32 3.76
C SER A 594 -6.79 19.22 4.06
N LEU A 595 -6.68 20.30 3.30
CA LEU A 595 -5.92 21.45 3.77
C LEU A 595 -6.60 22.05 5.03
N ALA A 596 -5.83 22.66 5.89
CA ALA A 596 -6.32 23.22 7.17
C ALA A 596 -7.48 24.23 6.99
N GLU A 597 -7.44 25.04 5.93
CA GLU A 597 -8.49 26.02 5.63
C GLU A 597 -9.82 25.40 5.16
N ASP A 598 -9.78 24.17 4.67
CA ASP A 598 -10.94 23.44 4.12
C ASP A 598 -11.58 22.46 5.11
N LEU A 599 -10.98 22.26 6.30
CA LEU A 599 -11.53 21.42 7.37
C LEU A 599 -13.01 21.70 7.70
N PRO A 600 -13.50 22.96 7.74
CA PRO A 600 -14.92 23.22 8.02
C PRO A 600 -15.87 22.59 6.99
N ILE A 601 -15.47 22.51 5.73
CA ILE A 601 -16.26 21.89 4.66
C ILE A 601 -16.21 20.36 4.79
N LEU A 602 -15.06 19.79 5.06
CA LEU A 602 -14.92 18.35 5.32
C LEU A 602 -15.85 17.90 6.45
N LEU A 603 -15.86 18.61 7.58
CA LEU A 603 -16.73 18.30 8.72
C LEU A 603 -18.23 18.54 8.42
N GLU A 604 -18.57 19.55 7.59
CA GLU A 604 -19.93 19.76 7.14
C GLU A 604 -20.43 18.60 6.27
N ILE A 605 -19.63 18.15 5.30
CA ILE A 605 -19.98 17.02 4.42
C ILE A 605 -20.08 15.74 5.24
N LEU A 606 -19.12 15.46 6.13
CA LEU A 606 -19.18 14.31 7.02
C LEU A 606 -20.50 14.28 7.82
N ALA A 607 -20.84 15.38 8.47
CA ALA A 607 -22.09 15.46 9.25
C ALA A 607 -23.34 15.26 8.39
N ASP A 608 -23.36 15.82 7.17
CA ASP A 608 -24.50 15.71 6.29
C ASP A 608 -24.69 14.26 5.78
N VAL A 609 -23.62 13.61 5.33
CA VAL A 609 -23.70 12.24 4.77
C VAL A 609 -24.01 11.19 5.84
N VAL A 610 -23.44 11.27 7.04
CA VAL A 610 -23.73 10.28 8.09
C VAL A 610 -25.13 10.47 8.68
N ARG A 611 -25.68 11.68 8.67
CA ARG A 611 -27.00 12.00 9.24
C ARG A 611 -28.14 11.90 8.22
N ASN A 612 -27.92 12.41 7.01
CA ASN A 612 -28.98 12.78 6.07
C ASN A 612 -28.94 12.05 4.72
N SER A 613 -28.11 11.01 4.55
CA SER A 613 -28.03 10.25 3.30
C SER A 613 -29.40 9.68 2.88
N THR A 614 -29.70 9.72 1.57
CA THR A 614 -31.02 9.41 1.00
C THR A 614 -31.05 8.15 0.14
N PHE A 615 -29.89 7.64 -0.26
CA PHE A 615 -29.73 6.43 -1.07
C PHE A 615 -30.59 6.45 -2.34
N PRO A 616 -30.31 7.31 -3.33
CA PRO A 616 -31.06 7.40 -4.57
C PRO A 616 -31.04 6.05 -5.31
N VAL A 617 -32.17 5.67 -5.90
CA VAL A 617 -32.35 4.33 -6.52
C VAL A 617 -31.35 4.07 -7.64
N LYS A 618 -31.10 5.07 -8.50
CA LYS A 618 -30.15 4.95 -9.63
C LYS A 618 -28.74 4.66 -9.14
N GLU A 619 -28.29 5.41 -8.14
CA GLU A 619 -26.93 5.30 -7.61
C GLU A 619 -26.73 3.99 -6.85
N LEU A 620 -27.76 3.56 -6.09
CA LEU A 620 -27.74 2.28 -5.39
C LEU A 620 -27.64 1.11 -6.37
N GLU A 621 -28.34 1.18 -7.51
CA GLU A 621 -28.26 0.11 -8.52
C GLU A 621 -26.92 0.12 -9.26
N LEU A 622 -26.36 1.30 -9.55
CA LEU A 622 -25.02 1.41 -10.13
C LEU A 622 -23.98 0.81 -9.19
N ASN A 623 -24.00 1.17 -7.90
CA ASN A 623 -23.12 0.60 -6.89
C ASN A 623 -23.30 -0.91 -6.78
N ARG A 624 -24.54 -1.45 -6.80
CA ARG A 624 -24.79 -2.89 -6.80
C ARG A 624 -24.06 -3.60 -7.95
N GLN A 625 -24.12 -3.06 -9.17
CA GLN A 625 -23.43 -3.63 -10.33
C GLN A 625 -21.90 -3.59 -10.15
N GLN A 626 -21.38 -2.52 -9.59
CA GLN A 626 -19.96 -2.41 -9.24
C GLN A 626 -19.58 -3.46 -8.19
N THR A 627 -20.32 -3.56 -7.09
CA THR A 627 -20.07 -4.55 -6.02
C THR A 627 -20.14 -5.99 -6.53
N LEU A 628 -21.07 -6.32 -7.42
CA LEU A 628 -21.15 -7.64 -8.06
C LEU A 628 -19.92 -7.94 -8.92
N THR A 629 -19.36 -6.94 -9.61
CA THR A 629 -18.14 -7.10 -10.40
C THR A 629 -16.93 -7.27 -9.48
N THR A 630 -16.81 -6.45 -8.45
CA THR A 630 -15.75 -6.59 -7.43
C THR A 630 -15.77 -7.98 -6.80
N LEU A 631 -16.95 -8.47 -6.42
CA LEU A 631 -17.10 -9.84 -5.91
C LEU A 631 -16.61 -10.91 -6.90
N GLN A 632 -16.84 -10.72 -8.20
CA GLN A 632 -16.33 -11.67 -9.21
C GLN A 632 -14.80 -11.63 -9.29
N LEU A 633 -14.18 -10.44 -9.17
CA LEU A 633 -12.73 -10.29 -9.13
C LEU A 633 -12.14 -10.92 -7.86
N GLU A 634 -12.74 -10.66 -6.69
CA GLU A 634 -12.34 -11.26 -5.41
C GLU A 634 -12.40 -12.80 -5.45
N LEU A 635 -13.44 -13.36 -6.06
CA LEU A 635 -13.59 -14.82 -6.18
C LEU A 635 -12.63 -15.45 -7.21
N ASP A 636 -11.95 -14.66 -8.01
CA ASP A 636 -10.85 -15.08 -8.91
C ASP A 636 -9.48 -14.90 -8.25
N ASP A 637 -9.38 -14.17 -7.14
CA ASP A 637 -8.12 -13.92 -6.43
C ASP A 637 -7.80 -15.04 -5.41
N PRO A 638 -6.63 -15.70 -5.49
CA PRO A 638 -6.27 -16.75 -4.54
C PRO A 638 -6.19 -16.29 -3.08
N SER A 639 -5.80 -15.04 -2.81
CA SER A 639 -5.70 -14.51 -1.45
C SER A 639 -7.10 -14.36 -0.82
N GLU A 640 -8.02 -13.73 -1.54
CA GLU A 640 -9.40 -13.54 -1.06
C GLU A 640 -10.15 -14.88 -0.92
N VAL A 641 -9.96 -15.82 -1.86
CA VAL A 641 -10.55 -17.16 -1.75
C VAL A 641 -9.98 -17.93 -0.55
N ALA A 642 -8.66 -17.87 -0.33
CA ALA A 642 -8.03 -18.47 0.84
C ALA A 642 -8.55 -17.87 2.15
N LYS A 643 -8.61 -16.56 2.26
CA LYS A 643 -9.09 -15.79 3.41
C LYS A 643 -10.56 -16.12 3.74
N ARG A 644 -11.47 -16.07 2.76
CA ARG A 644 -12.89 -16.43 2.94
C ARG A 644 -13.03 -17.87 3.43
N THR A 645 -12.37 -18.81 2.74
CA THR A 645 -12.42 -20.24 3.08
C THR A 645 -11.84 -20.50 4.48
N PHE A 646 -10.75 -19.83 4.85
CA PHE A 646 -10.13 -19.93 6.16
C PHE A 646 -11.09 -19.46 7.28
N VAL A 647 -11.65 -18.27 7.14
CA VAL A 647 -12.59 -17.70 8.12
C VAL A 647 -13.85 -18.59 8.26
N GLN A 648 -14.40 -19.07 7.13
CA GLN A 648 -15.54 -19.98 7.13
C GLN A 648 -15.23 -21.36 7.72
N SER A 649 -13.97 -21.78 7.68
CA SER A 649 -13.53 -23.05 8.30
C SER A 649 -13.33 -22.94 9.82
N ILE A 650 -13.04 -21.74 10.32
CA ILE A 650 -12.85 -21.46 11.75
C ILE A 650 -14.18 -21.19 12.45
N TYR A 651 -14.99 -20.31 11.88
CA TYR A 651 -16.22 -19.84 12.52
C TYR A 651 -17.42 -20.67 12.07
N PRO A 652 -18.28 -21.17 12.98
CA PRO A 652 -19.48 -21.93 12.60
C PRO A 652 -20.49 -21.04 11.87
N LYS A 653 -21.35 -21.63 11.01
CA LYS A 653 -22.33 -20.90 10.17
C LYS A 653 -23.23 -19.89 10.88
N LYS A 654 -23.45 -20.04 12.20
CA LYS A 654 -24.24 -19.10 13.01
C LYS A 654 -23.43 -17.98 13.63
N HIS A 655 -22.12 -17.97 13.44
CA HIS A 655 -21.24 -16.93 13.96
C HIS A 655 -21.27 -15.71 13.04
N PRO A 656 -21.37 -14.48 13.55
CA PRO A 656 -21.38 -13.28 12.71
C PRO A 656 -20.18 -13.18 11.74
N LEU A 657 -19.01 -13.63 12.16
CA LEU A 657 -17.80 -13.58 11.33
C LEU A 657 -17.75 -14.66 10.22
N HIS A 658 -18.68 -15.63 10.17
CA HIS A 658 -18.71 -16.63 9.09
C HIS A 658 -19.25 -16.09 7.76
N THR A 659 -20.07 -15.05 7.84
CA THR A 659 -20.85 -14.54 6.69
C THR A 659 -19.98 -13.71 5.74
N PHE A 660 -20.10 -13.98 4.45
CA PHE A 660 -19.48 -13.21 3.36
C PHE A 660 -20.51 -12.91 2.27
N PRO A 661 -20.35 -11.79 1.54
CA PRO A 661 -21.22 -11.48 0.40
C PRO A 661 -21.21 -12.60 -0.64
N THR A 662 -22.38 -12.84 -1.23
CA THR A 662 -22.59 -13.70 -2.41
C THR A 662 -23.38 -12.92 -3.44
N GLN A 663 -23.40 -13.38 -4.69
CA GLN A 663 -24.25 -12.75 -5.71
C GLN A 663 -25.70 -12.71 -5.25
N GLU A 664 -26.25 -13.81 -4.73
CA GLU A 664 -27.61 -13.91 -4.26
C GLU A 664 -27.90 -12.92 -3.12
N SER A 665 -27.02 -12.83 -2.11
CA SER A 665 -27.20 -11.92 -0.98
C SER A 665 -27.19 -10.45 -1.41
N LEU A 666 -26.30 -10.06 -2.34
CA LEU A 666 -26.22 -8.70 -2.88
C LEU A 666 -27.47 -8.33 -3.72
N GLU A 667 -28.00 -9.29 -4.50
CA GLU A 667 -29.24 -9.11 -5.27
C GLU A 667 -30.47 -8.98 -4.36
N HIS A 668 -30.48 -9.58 -3.18
CA HIS A 668 -31.58 -9.52 -2.21
C HIS A 668 -31.60 -8.22 -1.38
N ILE A 669 -30.53 -7.42 -1.37
CA ILE A 669 -30.50 -6.16 -0.62
C ILE A 669 -31.42 -5.14 -1.29
N SER A 670 -32.49 -4.74 -0.61
CA SER A 670 -33.38 -3.67 -1.08
C SER A 670 -32.97 -2.30 -0.55
N ARG A 671 -33.40 -1.24 -1.22
CA ARG A 671 -33.23 0.14 -0.71
C ARG A 671 -33.80 0.32 0.71
N LYS A 672 -34.89 -0.37 1.03
CA LYS A 672 -35.47 -0.33 2.37
C LYS A 672 -34.51 -0.89 3.40
N ASP A 673 -33.83 -1.99 3.10
CA ASP A 673 -32.85 -2.61 3.99
C ASP A 673 -31.69 -1.64 4.28
N VAL A 674 -31.20 -0.96 3.24
CA VAL A 674 -30.14 0.07 3.35
C VAL A 674 -30.57 1.21 4.28
N ILE A 675 -31.78 1.74 4.09
CA ILE A 675 -32.34 2.82 4.94
C ILE A 675 -32.51 2.33 6.40
N ASP A 676 -33.08 1.14 6.59
CA ASP A 676 -33.33 0.59 7.92
C ASP A 676 -32.02 0.28 8.65
N PHE A 677 -31.03 -0.28 7.96
CA PHE A 677 -29.70 -0.55 8.52
C PHE A 677 -29.05 0.76 8.97
N LYS A 678 -29.01 1.77 8.08
CA LYS A 678 -28.45 3.07 8.41
C LYS A 678 -29.13 3.71 9.60
N ALA A 679 -30.47 3.73 9.64
CA ALA A 679 -31.24 4.33 10.73
C ALA A 679 -30.99 3.63 12.08
N LYS A 680 -30.65 2.34 12.07
CA LYS A 680 -30.41 1.52 13.25
C LYS A 680 -28.97 1.61 13.76
N HIS A 681 -27.98 1.65 12.86
CA HIS A 681 -26.58 1.47 13.19
C HIS A 681 -25.73 2.73 13.13
N TYR A 682 -26.10 3.73 12.30
CA TYR A 682 -25.38 5.01 12.23
C TYR A 682 -25.90 5.95 13.32
N ARG A 683 -25.17 6.03 14.42
CA ARG A 683 -25.58 6.64 15.68
C ARG A 683 -24.47 7.51 16.25
N PRO A 684 -24.79 8.65 16.90
CA PRO A 684 -23.75 9.47 17.53
C PRO A 684 -23.09 8.75 18.73
N ASP A 685 -23.82 7.90 19.46
CA ASP A 685 -23.33 7.16 20.63
C ASP A 685 -22.42 5.96 20.28
N THR A 686 -22.30 5.62 18.98
CA THR A 686 -21.34 4.62 18.47
C THR A 686 -20.29 5.25 17.53
N LEU A 687 -20.35 6.57 17.29
CA LEU A 687 -19.40 7.30 16.46
C LEU A 687 -18.25 7.83 17.32
N VAL A 688 -17.03 7.58 16.86
CA VAL A 688 -15.79 8.20 17.35
C VAL A 688 -15.14 8.96 16.20
N ILE A 689 -14.66 10.18 16.45
CA ILE A 689 -13.91 10.99 15.48
C ILE A 689 -12.58 11.39 16.10
N ALA A 690 -11.48 11.14 15.41
CA ALA A 690 -10.15 11.63 15.74
C ALA A 690 -9.67 12.61 14.66
N LEU A 691 -9.05 13.71 15.06
CA LEU A 691 -8.47 14.72 14.17
C LEU A 691 -7.06 15.06 14.63
N VAL A 692 -6.11 15.03 13.69
CA VAL A 692 -4.72 15.50 13.88
C VAL A 692 -4.38 16.49 12.76
N GLY A 693 -3.81 17.64 13.09
CA GLY A 693 -3.36 18.61 12.09
C GLY A 693 -3.48 20.07 12.53
N ASP A 694 -3.35 20.98 11.57
CA ASP A 694 -3.34 22.42 11.84
C ASP A 694 -4.77 22.96 11.98
N PHE A 695 -5.22 23.05 13.22
CA PHE A 695 -6.51 23.65 13.55
C PHE A 695 -6.52 24.31 14.93
N ASP A 696 -7.50 25.18 15.14
CA ASP A 696 -7.81 25.76 16.45
C ASP A 696 -8.80 24.82 17.18
N LEU A 697 -8.39 24.35 18.35
CA LEU A 697 -9.11 23.34 19.13
C LEU A 697 -10.53 23.76 19.51
N ASP A 698 -10.71 24.98 20.01
CA ASP A 698 -12.01 25.45 20.49
C ASP A 698 -12.97 25.71 19.32
N LYS A 699 -12.44 26.18 18.19
CA LYS A 699 -13.25 26.38 16.97
C LYS A 699 -13.73 25.04 16.40
N VAL A 700 -12.84 24.06 16.30
CA VAL A 700 -13.20 22.72 15.78
C VAL A 700 -14.16 22.03 16.72
N ARG A 701 -13.94 22.10 18.04
CA ARG A 701 -14.90 21.57 19.04
C ARG A 701 -16.27 22.21 18.88
N SER A 702 -16.34 23.53 18.75
CA SER A 702 -17.60 24.28 18.58
C SER A 702 -18.28 23.93 17.26
N LEU A 703 -17.52 23.74 16.18
CA LEU A 703 -18.04 23.34 14.89
C LEU A 703 -18.65 21.93 14.95
N LEU A 704 -17.94 20.96 15.52
CA LEU A 704 -18.44 19.60 15.75
C LEU A 704 -19.72 19.61 16.63
N GLN A 705 -19.73 20.38 17.72
CA GLN A 705 -20.92 20.55 18.55
C GLN A 705 -22.11 21.12 17.73
N THR A 706 -21.86 22.08 16.85
CA THR A 706 -22.88 22.66 15.99
C THR A 706 -23.42 21.68 14.95
N LYS A 707 -22.54 20.85 14.36
CA LYS A 707 -22.90 19.94 13.25
C LYS A 707 -23.48 18.60 13.73
N PHE A 708 -23.11 18.14 14.92
CA PHE A 708 -23.49 16.84 15.45
C PHE A 708 -24.27 16.89 16.77
N GLY A 709 -24.23 17.98 17.54
CA GLY A 709 -24.73 18.00 18.91
C GLY A 709 -26.27 17.84 19.04
N ASP A 710 -27.02 18.18 18.00
CA ASP A 710 -28.48 18.00 17.91
C ASP A 710 -28.90 16.65 17.32
N TRP A 711 -27.94 15.79 16.92
CA TRP A 711 -28.23 14.49 16.36
C TRP A 711 -28.71 13.53 17.46
N GLN A 712 -30.00 13.21 17.45
CA GLN A 712 -30.64 12.32 18.40
C GLN A 712 -31.02 10.99 17.75
N VAL A 713 -30.88 9.90 18.50
CA VAL A 713 -31.34 8.57 18.12
C VAL A 713 -32.13 7.92 19.26
N ILE A 714 -33.07 7.06 18.90
CA ILE A 714 -33.93 6.37 19.88
C ILE A 714 -33.36 4.99 20.21
N GLY A 715 -33.46 4.60 21.47
CA GLY A 715 -33.07 3.26 21.98
C GLY A 715 -31.57 3.08 22.15
N GLN A 716 -31.16 1.88 22.54
CA GLN A 716 -29.77 1.51 22.78
C GLN A 716 -29.11 1.01 21.48
N PRO A 717 -27.77 1.14 21.35
CA PRO A 717 -27.04 0.53 20.24
C PRO A 717 -27.31 -0.97 20.13
N PRO A 718 -27.41 -1.52 18.90
CA PRO A 718 -27.56 -2.94 18.70
C PRO A 718 -26.36 -3.71 19.26
N LYS A 719 -26.64 -4.86 19.88
CA LYS A 719 -25.58 -5.74 20.40
C LYS A 719 -25.72 -7.14 19.82
N LEU A 720 -24.62 -7.71 19.39
CA LEU A 720 -24.53 -9.08 18.88
C LEU A 720 -24.16 -10.07 19.99
N LYS A 721 -24.64 -11.29 19.81
CA LYS A 721 -24.20 -12.44 20.63
C LYS A 721 -23.22 -13.26 19.77
N TYR A 722 -22.05 -13.51 20.31
CA TYR A 722 -21.04 -14.33 19.67
C TYR A 722 -21.09 -15.75 20.24
N PRO A 723 -21.34 -16.77 19.40
CA PRO A 723 -21.16 -18.15 19.80
C PRO A 723 -19.72 -18.43 20.20
N THR A 724 -19.54 -19.31 21.20
CA THR A 724 -18.18 -19.78 21.54
C THR A 724 -17.64 -20.63 20.41
N VAL A 725 -16.42 -20.36 20.00
CA VAL A 725 -15.71 -21.12 18.99
C VAL A 725 -14.63 -21.97 19.64
N SER A 726 -14.66 -23.27 19.37
CA SER A 726 -13.65 -24.21 19.84
C SER A 726 -12.57 -24.40 18.81
N LEU A 727 -11.35 -24.65 19.25
CA LEU A 727 -10.28 -25.08 18.38
C LEU A 727 -10.67 -26.39 17.65
N PRO A 728 -10.18 -26.60 16.42
CA PRO A 728 -10.38 -27.89 15.74
C PRO A 728 -9.73 -29.04 16.56
N GLU A 729 -10.29 -30.25 16.48
CA GLU A 729 -9.73 -31.39 17.18
C GLU A 729 -8.39 -31.89 16.61
N LYS A 730 -8.18 -31.64 15.34
CA LYS A 730 -6.97 -32.02 14.57
C LYS A 730 -6.69 -30.99 13.47
N ILE A 731 -5.57 -31.17 12.77
CA ILE A 731 -5.26 -30.36 11.57
C ILE A 731 -6.33 -30.57 10.50
N VAL A 732 -6.86 -29.47 9.96
CA VAL A 732 -7.87 -29.46 8.90
C VAL A 732 -7.24 -28.84 7.66
N HIS A 733 -7.31 -29.55 6.52
CA HIS A 733 -6.84 -29.03 5.22
C HIS A 733 -8.02 -28.76 4.29
N VAL A 734 -8.03 -27.58 3.66
CA VAL A 734 -9.01 -27.18 2.65
C VAL A 734 -8.25 -26.56 1.46
N ASN A 735 -8.52 -27.05 0.25
CA ASN A 735 -7.75 -26.65 -0.95
C ASN A 735 -8.68 -26.17 -2.07
N PRO A 736 -9.12 -24.91 -2.05
CA PRO A 736 -9.85 -24.32 -3.17
C PRO A 736 -8.97 -24.29 -4.42
N VAL A 737 -9.50 -24.77 -5.57
CA VAL A 737 -8.77 -24.82 -6.83
C VAL A 737 -9.18 -23.65 -7.71
N LEU A 738 -8.23 -22.81 -8.10
CA LEU A 738 -8.41 -21.69 -9.01
C LEU A 738 -7.63 -21.95 -10.31
N PRO A 739 -8.32 -22.28 -11.42
CA PRO A 739 -7.67 -22.56 -12.68
C PRO A 739 -6.97 -21.33 -13.28
N GLY A 740 -5.75 -21.52 -13.79
CA GLY A 740 -5.02 -20.47 -14.49
C GLY A 740 -4.21 -19.54 -13.59
N LYS A 741 -4.16 -19.77 -12.28
CA LYS A 741 -3.28 -19.05 -11.36
C LYS A 741 -1.88 -19.65 -11.38
N ALA A 742 -0.88 -18.80 -11.18
CA ALA A 742 0.54 -19.18 -11.23
C ALA A 742 1.14 -19.37 -9.83
N GLN A 743 0.55 -18.78 -8.79
CA GLN A 743 1.00 -18.83 -7.39
C GLN A 743 -0.10 -19.41 -6.50
N ALA A 744 0.28 -20.06 -5.40
CA ALA A 744 -0.60 -20.54 -4.35
C ALA A 744 -0.50 -19.65 -3.11
N ILE A 745 -1.64 -19.37 -2.48
CA ILE A 745 -1.74 -18.62 -1.22
C ILE A 745 -2.22 -19.57 -0.14
N THR A 746 -1.50 -19.63 0.97
CA THR A 746 -1.86 -20.48 2.11
C THR A 746 -2.12 -19.65 3.35
N TYR A 747 -3.27 -19.88 3.99
CA TYR A 747 -3.62 -19.39 5.32
C TYR A 747 -3.61 -20.54 6.32
N MET A 748 -2.90 -20.36 7.45
CA MET A 748 -2.83 -21.35 8.55
C MET A 748 -3.19 -20.66 9.85
N GLY A 749 -4.14 -21.20 10.65
CA GLY A 749 -4.46 -20.57 11.92
C GLY A 749 -5.72 -21.11 12.60
N TYR A 750 -6.20 -20.35 13.57
CA TYR A 750 -7.34 -20.64 14.44
C TYR A 750 -7.81 -19.37 15.16
N THR A 751 -8.84 -19.47 16.03
CA THR A 751 -9.28 -18.36 16.88
C THR A 751 -8.18 -17.95 17.88
N GLY A 752 -7.87 -16.66 17.91
CA GLY A 752 -6.81 -16.08 18.75
C GLY A 752 -7.32 -15.40 20.02
N ILE A 753 -6.93 -14.14 20.21
CA ILE A 753 -7.24 -13.30 21.38
C ILE A 753 -7.92 -11.99 20.96
N ASN A 754 -8.43 -11.24 21.94
CA ASN A 754 -8.88 -9.86 21.72
C ASN A 754 -7.84 -8.85 22.24
N ARG A 755 -8.06 -7.55 21.97
CA ARG A 755 -7.14 -6.46 22.33
C ARG A 755 -7.00 -6.26 23.85
N GLN A 756 -7.98 -6.65 24.64
CA GLN A 756 -7.98 -6.54 26.11
C GLN A 756 -7.47 -7.80 26.82
N ASP A 757 -7.04 -8.84 26.08
CA ASP A 757 -6.44 -10.03 26.69
C ASP A 757 -5.17 -9.66 27.46
N SER A 758 -5.04 -10.13 28.67
CA SER A 758 -3.88 -9.83 29.54
C SER A 758 -2.54 -10.30 28.95
N ARG A 759 -2.56 -11.26 28.02
CA ARG A 759 -1.39 -11.80 27.31
C ARG A 759 -1.05 -11.00 26.03
N PHE A 760 -1.85 -9.98 25.66
CA PHE A 760 -1.73 -9.28 24.38
C PHE A 760 -0.31 -8.78 24.12
N HIS A 761 0.34 -8.11 25.06
CA HIS A 761 1.70 -7.58 24.86
C HIS A 761 2.75 -8.71 24.73
N ALA A 762 2.59 -9.81 25.48
CA ALA A 762 3.45 -10.99 25.33
C ALA A 762 3.22 -11.70 23.98
N ALA A 763 1.97 -11.73 23.49
CA ALA A 763 1.60 -12.26 22.18
C ALA A 763 2.20 -11.42 21.04
N LEU A 764 2.24 -10.08 21.18
CA LEU A 764 2.91 -9.22 20.19
C LEU A 764 4.41 -9.50 20.09
N VAL A 765 5.10 -9.63 21.25
CA VAL A 765 6.52 -9.98 21.28
C VAL A 765 6.76 -11.37 20.70
N LEU A 766 5.93 -12.36 21.05
CA LEU A 766 5.96 -13.69 20.44
C LEU A 766 5.79 -13.65 18.94
N ASN A 767 4.81 -12.87 18.45
CA ASN A 767 4.53 -12.74 17.03
C ASN A 767 5.68 -12.11 16.26
N GLN A 768 6.33 -11.07 16.82
CA GLN A 768 7.50 -10.44 16.21
C GLN A 768 8.64 -11.46 16.00
N ILE A 769 8.84 -12.37 16.95
CA ILE A 769 9.84 -13.44 16.86
C ILE A 769 9.40 -14.50 15.83
N LEU A 770 8.12 -14.89 15.85
CA LEU A 770 7.61 -15.99 15.01
C LEU A 770 7.55 -15.59 13.53
N GLY A 771 6.81 -14.54 13.18
CA GLY A 771 6.51 -14.17 11.81
C GLY A 771 6.10 -12.70 11.64
N GLY A 772 6.47 -11.82 12.56
CA GLY A 772 6.14 -10.39 12.47
C GLY A 772 6.86 -9.63 11.35
N ASP A 773 7.88 -10.24 10.75
CA ASP A 773 8.65 -9.68 9.64
C ASP A 773 9.20 -10.81 8.76
N THR A 774 9.09 -10.65 7.43
CA THR A 774 9.47 -11.71 6.48
C THR A 774 10.98 -11.90 6.31
N LEU A 775 11.82 -11.01 6.82
CA LEU A 775 13.27 -11.09 6.71
C LEU A 775 13.97 -11.43 8.04
N SER A 776 13.39 -11.01 9.17
CA SER A 776 14.03 -11.09 10.49
C SER A 776 13.42 -12.11 11.43
N SER A 777 12.16 -12.53 11.21
CA SER A 777 11.46 -13.51 12.03
C SER A 777 11.95 -14.95 11.79
N ARG A 778 11.57 -15.90 12.67
CA ARG A 778 11.92 -17.33 12.48
C ARG A 778 11.29 -17.92 11.22
N LEU A 779 10.04 -17.57 10.90
CA LEU A 779 9.37 -18.00 9.66
C LEU A 779 10.09 -17.43 8.45
N GLY A 780 10.37 -16.13 8.45
CA GLY A 780 11.08 -15.46 7.36
C GLY A 780 12.49 -16.03 7.14
N ALA A 781 13.25 -16.17 8.21
CA ALA A 781 14.60 -16.71 8.16
C ALA A 781 14.66 -18.14 7.61
N GLU A 782 13.74 -19.01 8.00
CA GLU A 782 13.77 -20.42 7.62
C GLU A 782 13.10 -20.66 6.27
N VAL A 783 11.85 -20.22 6.10
CA VAL A 783 11.04 -20.60 4.92
C VAL A 783 11.41 -19.75 3.71
N ARG A 784 11.63 -18.42 3.89
CA ARG A 784 11.98 -17.51 2.81
C ARG A 784 13.48 -17.44 2.56
N ASP A 785 14.27 -17.04 3.55
CA ASP A 785 15.69 -16.69 3.35
C ASP A 785 16.56 -17.92 3.08
N ARG A 786 16.44 -18.98 3.92
CA ARG A 786 17.25 -20.18 3.80
C ARG A 786 16.75 -21.15 2.75
N GLN A 787 15.42 -21.43 2.73
CA GLN A 787 14.85 -22.44 1.84
C GLN A 787 14.38 -21.88 0.49
N GLY A 788 14.12 -20.58 0.39
CA GLY A 788 13.61 -19.92 -0.82
C GLY A 788 12.24 -20.44 -1.25
N LEU A 789 11.38 -20.86 -0.31
CA LEU A 789 10.09 -21.49 -0.60
C LEU A 789 8.94 -20.50 -0.71
N SER A 790 9.13 -19.28 -0.22
CA SER A 790 8.07 -18.26 -0.16
C SER A 790 8.64 -16.89 -0.51
N TYR A 791 7.86 -16.08 -1.22
CA TYR A 791 8.15 -14.65 -1.39
C TYR A 791 7.90 -13.87 -0.09
N GLY A 792 6.72 -14.08 0.51
CA GLY A 792 6.34 -13.51 1.79
C GLY A 792 5.72 -14.55 2.72
N ILE A 793 6.12 -14.52 3.99
CA ILE A 793 5.51 -15.32 5.05
C ILE A 793 5.43 -14.49 6.33
N TYR A 794 4.23 -14.39 6.88
CA TYR A 794 3.91 -13.55 8.04
C TYR A 794 3.03 -14.28 9.03
N SER A 795 3.06 -13.85 10.29
CA SER A 795 2.08 -14.27 11.29
C SER A 795 1.46 -13.06 11.99
N TYR A 796 0.22 -13.22 12.46
CA TYR A 796 -0.56 -12.14 13.08
C TYR A 796 -1.41 -12.69 14.22
N PHE A 797 -1.53 -11.94 15.34
CA PHE A 797 -2.66 -12.00 16.22
C PHE A 797 -3.60 -10.84 15.88
N GLN A 798 -4.65 -11.11 15.12
CA GLN A 798 -5.66 -10.14 14.71
C GLN A 798 -6.60 -9.81 15.88
N ALA A 799 -6.06 -9.15 16.89
CA ALA A 799 -6.78 -8.85 18.12
C ALA A 799 -7.63 -7.58 17.97
N GLY A 800 -8.91 -7.74 17.71
CA GLY A 800 -9.90 -6.66 17.65
C GLY A 800 -10.59 -6.40 19.00
N LYS A 801 -11.73 -5.70 18.98
CA LYS A 801 -12.62 -5.54 20.14
C LYS A 801 -13.17 -6.91 20.59
N LYS A 802 -13.37 -7.82 19.64
CA LYS A 802 -13.73 -9.22 19.86
C LYS A 802 -12.53 -10.14 19.67
N VAL A 803 -12.72 -11.41 20.01
CA VAL A 803 -11.70 -12.43 19.75
C VAL A 803 -11.52 -12.60 18.25
N GLY A 804 -10.34 -12.28 17.77
CA GLY A 804 -9.95 -12.43 16.38
C GLY A 804 -9.27 -13.76 16.10
N THR A 805 -8.38 -13.79 15.09
CA THR A 805 -7.66 -14.99 14.68
C THR A 805 -6.17 -14.89 14.98
N PHE A 806 -5.54 -16.03 15.26
CA PHE A 806 -4.12 -16.21 14.96
C PHE A 806 -4.01 -16.74 13.53
N LEU A 807 -3.18 -16.11 12.73
CA LEU A 807 -3.06 -16.38 11.31
C LEU A 807 -1.60 -16.39 10.88
N ILE A 808 -1.22 -17.35 10.06
CA ILE A 808 0.00 -17.33 9.24
C ILE A 808 -0.45 -17.30 7.79
N GLU A 809 0.13 -16.38 7.02
CA GLU A 809 -0.07 -16.23 5.58
C GLU A 809 1.23 -16.47 4.86
N MET A 810 1.19 -17.21 3.73
CA MET A 810 2.36 -17.41 2.88
C MET A 810 1.99 -17.47 1.41
N GLN A 811 2.90 -16.95 0.58
CA GLN A 811 2.83 -16.91 -0.87
C GLN A 811 3.92 -17.80 -1.44
N THR A 812 3.54 -18.83 -2.20
CA THR A 812 4.48 -19.86 -2.66
C THR A 812 4.29 -20.20 -4.12
N SER A 813 5.35 -20.67 -4.79
CA SER A 813 5.18 -21.45 -6.00
C SER A 813 4.37 -22.72 -5.70
N PRO A 814 3.50 -23.20 -6.60
CA PRO A 814 2.66 -24.38 -6.35
C PRO A 814 3.45 -25.64 -5.96
N GLU A 815 4.62 -25.83 -6.55
CA GLU A 815 5.54 -26.94 -6.28
C GLU A 815 6.20 -26.89 -4.89
N ASP A 816 6.32 -25.71 -4.29
CA ASP A 816 6.97 -25.52 -2.99
C ASP A 816 6.00 -25.44 -1.81
N THR A 817 4.70 -25.31 -2.08
CA THR A 817 3.64 -25.13 -1.08
C THR A 817 3.69 -26.17 0.04
N GLY A 818 3.77 -27.45 -0.31
CA GLY A 818 3.79 -28.55 0.67
C GLY A 818 4.99 -28.48 1.62
N LYS A 819 6.16 -28.12 1.10
CA LYS A 819 7.40 -27.95 1.87
C LYS A 819 7.32 -26.75 2.81
N ALA A 820 6.79 -25.62 2.31
CA ALA A 820 6.61 -24.42 3.11
C ALA A 820 5.65 -24.65 4.29
N ILE A 821 4.52 -25.33 4.05
CA ILE A 821 3.56 -25.72 5.10
C ILE A 821 4.24 -26.63 6.16
N ALA A 822 5.00 -27.65 5.73
CA ALA A 822 5.65 -28.55 6.64
C ALA A 822 6.72 -27.84 7.50
N SER A 823 7.56 -26.98 6.89
CA SER A 823 8.56 -26.18 7.61
C SER A 823 7.91 -25.22 8.62
N THR A 824 6.81 -24.56 8.22
CA THR A 824 6.03 -23.68 9.10
C THR A 824 5.47 -24.42 10.30
N HIS A 825 4.86 -25.57 10.07
CA HIS A 825 4.29 -26.40 11.13
C HIS A 825 5.38 -26.89 12.11
N GLN A 826 6.53 -27.30 11.62
CA GLN A 826 7.66 -27.73 12.44
C GLN A 826 8.20 -26.59 13.33
N LEU A 827 8.28 -25.36 12.78
CA LEU A 827 8.67 -24.17 13.54
C LEU A 827 7.65 -23.84 14.65
N LEU A 828 6.36 -23.95 14.37
CA LEU A 828 5.32 -23.77 15.37
C LEU A 828 5.44 -24.78 16.51
N GLN A 829 5.68 -26.06 16.19
CA GLN A 829 5.91 -27.10 17.18
C GLN A 829 7.16 -26.82 18.03
N GLN A 830 8.24 -26.39 17.39
CA GLN A 830 9.47 -26.05 18.09
C GLN A 830 9.26 -24.91 19.09
N ILE A 831 8.62 -23.81 18.68
CA ILE A 831 8.36 -22.67 19.56
C ILE A 831 7.39 -23.04 20.68
N HIS A 832 6.34 -23.79 20.38
CA HIS A 832 5.40 -24.26 21.39
C HIS A 832 6.07 -25.12 22.48
N GLN A 833 6.98 -26.02 22.09
CA GLN A 833 7.65 -26.98 23.01
C GLN A 833 8.86 -26.36 23.72
N GLN A 834 9.70 -25.63 23.00
CA GLN A 834 11.00 -25.15 23.48
C GLN A 834 10.98 -23.67 23.89
N GLY A 835 9.97 -22.91 23.40
CA GLY A 835 9.89 -21.49 23.61
C GLY A 835 10.85 -20.68 22.74
N VAL A 836 11.11 -19.45 23.19
CA VAL A 836 12.04 -18.48 22.59
C VAL A 836 13.15 -18.14 23.57
N THR A 837 14.19 -17.47 23.10
CA THR A 837 15.38 -17.12 23.89
C THR A 837 15.32 -15.68 24.41
N ALA A 838 16.05 -15.36 25.46
CA ALA A 838 16.12 -14.02 26.02
C ALA A 838 16.62 -12.96 25.00
N PRO A 839 17.68 -13.22 24.19
CA PRO A 839 18.10 -12.29 23.14
C PRO A 839 17.02 -12.00 22.10
N GLU A 840 16.23 -13.00 21.67
CA GLU A 840 15.12 -12.81 20.74
C GLU A 840 14.04 -11.90 21.33
N VAL A 841 13.68 -12.10 22.60
CA VAL A 841 12.70 -11.25 23.31
C VAL A 841 13.17 -9.80 23.37
N GLU A 842 14.43 -9.55 23.73
CA GLU A 842 14.95 -8.19 23.82
C GLU A 842 15.03 -7.52 22.42
N THR A 843 15.46 -8.25 21.39
CA THR A 843 15.44 -7.74 20.02
C THR A 843 14.01 -7.41 19.56
N ALA A 844 13.06 -8.33 19.76
CA ALA A 844 11.65 -8.11 19.38
C ALA A 844 11.00 -6.93 20.11
N LYS A 845 11.27 -6.77 21.41
CA LYS A 845 10.81 -5.60 22.18
C LYS A 845 11.36 -4.30 21.57
N HIS A 846 12.66 -4.29 21.29
CA HIS A 846 13.31 -3.13 20.71
C HIS A 846 12.71 -2.77 19.34
N THR A 847 12.54 -3.74 18.46
CA THR A 847 11.90 -3.56 17.15
C THR A 847 10.49 -3.01 17.28
N LEU A 848 9.65 -3.61 18.14
CA LEU A 848 8.26 -3.16 18.35
C LEU A 848 8.17 -1.72 18.89
N ILE A 849 9.05 -1.35 19.83
CA ILE A 849 9.09 0.00 20.41
C ILE A 849 9.52 1.02 19.36
N SER A 850 10.56 0.73 18.60
CA SER A 850 11.08 1.64 17.58
C SER A 850 10.09 1.80 16.42
N ASN A 851 9.54 0.71 15.90
CA ASN A 851 8.52 0.78 14.84
C ASN A 851 7.29 1.55 15.29
N TYR A 852 6.85 1.37 16.55
CA TYR A 852 5.77 2.17 17.11
C TYR A 852 6.12 3.67 17.17
N ASN A 853 7.33 4.03 17.58
CA ASN A 853 7.75 5.42 17.63
C ASN A 853 7.90 6.05 16.23
N VAL A 854 8.38 5.29 15.26
CA VAL A 854 8.49 5.70 13.85
C VAL A 854 7.10 5.87 13.23
N SER A 855 6.19 4.92 13.40
CA SER A 855 4.85 4.98 12.82
C SER A 855 4.08 6.21 13.30
N LEU A 856 4.21 6.58 14.58
CA LEU A 856 3.55 7.77 15.12
C LEU A 856 4.11 9.11 14.61
N ALA A 857 5.15 9.12 13.79
CA ALA A 857 5.61 10.31 13.08
C ALA A 857 4.80 10.58 11.80
N ASN A 858 4.05 9.60 11.31
CA ASN A 858 3.10 9.76 10.22
C ASN A 858 1.74 10.22 10.78
N PRO A 859 1.14 11.31 10.26
CA PRO A 859 -0.14 11.83 10.77
C PRO A 859 -1.32 10.86 10.62
N GLU A 860 -1.36 10.04 9.56
CA GLU A 860 -2.41 9.04 9.35
C GLU A 860 -2.33 7.94 10.40
N GLU A 861 -1.13 7.36 10.59
CA GLU A 861 -0.87 6.34 11.60
C GLU A 861 -1.15 6.83 13.02
N LEU A 862 -0.76 8.09 13.31
CA LEU A 862 -1.03 8.72 14.60
C LEU A 862 -2.53 8.89 14.83
N THR A 863 -3.27 9.39 13.84
CA THR A 863 -4.72 9.60 13.93
C THR A 863 -5.46 8.28 14.10
N ASP A 864 -5.07 7.26 13.32
CA ASP A 864 -5.64 5.92 13.45
C ASP A 864 -5.33 5.30 14.82
N ARG A 865 -4.13 5.44 15.34
CA ARG A 865 -3.76 4.94 16.66
C ARG A 865 -4.57 5.61 17.77
N ILE A 866 -4.79 6.92 17.68
CA ILE A 866 -5.65 7.66 18.60
C ILE A 866 -7.09 7.14 18.54
N LEU A 867 -7.64 6.98 17.33
CA LEU A 867 -8.97 6.45 17.11
C LEU A 867 -9.13 5.03 17.68
N MET A 868 -8.22 4.12 17.31
CA MET A 868 -8.36 2.72 17.69
C MET A 868 -8.13 2.45 19.18
N ASN A 869 -7.32 3.25 19.84
CA ASN A 869 -7.23 3.17 21.30
C ASN A 869 -8.60 3.45 21.95
N GLU A 870 -9.33 4.46 21.47
CA GLU A 870 -10.67 4.78 21.96
C GLU A 870 -11.70 3.69 21.57
N VAL A 871 -11.64 3.15 20.34
CA VAL A 871 -12.52 2.07 19.88
C VAL A 871 -12.35 0.80 20.72
N TYR A 872 -11.12 0.48 21.10
CA TYR A 872 -10.80 -0.67 21.95
C TYR A 872 -11.00 -0.40 23.46
N GLU A 873 -11.55 0.77 23.80
CA GLU A 873 -11.82 1.17 25.20
C GLU A 873 -10.54 1.18 26.05
N LEU A 874 -9.43 1.63 25.45
CA LEU A 874 -8.17 1.85 26.14
C LEU A 874 -8.06 3.32 26.59
N ASP A 875 -7.29 3.55 27.65
CA ASP A 875 -7.03 4.92 28.11
C ASP A 875 -6.24 5.71 27.04
N THR A 876 -6.49 7.02 26.91
CA THR A 876 -5.70 7.91 26.03
C THR A 876 -4.20 7.87 26.33
N VAL A 877 -3.82 7.56 27.60
CA VAL A 877 -2.43 7.33 28.02
C VAL A 877 -1.79 6.13 27.30
N GLU A 878 -2.60 5.23 26.67
CA GLU A 878 -2.06 4.09 25.90
C GLU A 878 -1.09 4.56 24.82
N LEU A 879 -1.31 5.73 24.24
CA LEU A 879 -0.41 6.33 23.26
C LEU A 879 1.04 6.50 23.79
N ARG A 880 1.21 6.65 25.13
CA ARG A 880 2.51 6.75 25.81
C ARG A 880 2.91 5.45 26.50
N SER A 881 1.96 4.74 27.08
CA SER A 881 2.24 3.57 27.92
C SER A 881 2.50 2.29 27.14
N PHE A 882 2.16 2.23 25.85
CA PHE A 882 2.38 1.04 24.99
C PHE A 882 3.84 0.61 25.02
N THR A 883 4.77 1.53 24.77
CA THR A 883 6.21 1.23 24.76
C THR A 883 6.71 0.72 26.11
N GLN A 884 6.21 1.28 27.22
CA GLN A 884 6.54 0.82 28.58
C GLN A 884 6.00 -0.60 28.83
N LYS A 885 4.76 -0.88 28.39
CA LYS A 885 4.16 -2.21 28.51
C LYS A 885 4.95 -3.27 27.72
N ILE A 886 5.37 -2.96 26.50
CA ILE A 886 6.27 -3.85 25.72
C ILE A 886 7.61 -4.02 26.44
N GLN A 887 8.23 -2.96 26.94
CA GLN A 887 9.49 -3.02 27.66
C GLN A 887 9.42 -3.94 28.91
N GLN A 888 8.28 -3.96 29.60
CA GLN A 888 8.06 -4.80 30.79
C GLN A 888 7.79 -6.28 30.51
N VAL A 889 7.56 -6.66 29.24
CA VAL A 889 7.35 -8.07 28.87
C VAL A 889 8.59 -8.89 29.19
N THR A 890 8.41 -10.00 29.89
CA THR A 890 9.48 -10.90 30.30
C THR A 890 9.54 -12.16 29.42
N LEU A 891 10.72 -12.80 29.34
CA LEU A 891 10.90 -14.08 28.67
C LEU A 891 9.88 -15.15 29.18
N ALA A 892 9.62 -15.17 30.49
CA ALA A 892 8.67 -16.11 31.09
C ALA A 892 7.24 -15.90 30.54
N GLN A 893 6.81 -14.65 30.39
CA GLN A 893 5.48 -14.32 29.83
C GLN A 893 5.39 -14.68 28.33
N VAL A 894 6.45 -14.44 27.55
CA VAL A 894 6.47 -14.82 26.13
C VAL A 894 6.43 -16.34 25.97
N ASN A 895 7.21 -17.07 26.75
CA ASN A 895 7.21 -18.53 26.73
C ASN A 895 5.90 -19.14 27.27
N GLN A 896 5.23 -18.45 28.18
CA GLN A 896 3.88 -18.84 28.61
C GLN A 896 2.88 -18.60 27.47
N ALA A 897 2.93 -17.44 26.82
CA ALA A 897 2.08 -17.15 25.67
C ALA A 897 2.30 -18.16 24.52
N ALA A 898 3.55 -18.56 24.24
CA ALA A 898 3.85 -19.59 23.25
C ALA A 898 3.16 -20.93 23.57
N ARG A 899 3.20 -21.38 24.82
CA ARG A 899 2.50 -22.63 25.25
C ARG A 899 0.97 -22.52 25.24
N GLU A 900 0.44 -21.36 25.56
CA GLU A 900 -1.01 -21.16 25.72
C GLU A 900 -1.72 -20.73 24.43
N LEU A 901 -1.03 -20.04 23.52
CA LEU A 901 -1.63 -19.43 22.34
C LEU A 901 -1.23 -20.12 21.03
N LEU A 902 -0.15 -20.90 20.98
CA LEU A 902 0.20 -21.67 19.78
C LEU A 902 -0.35 -23.09 19.88
N HIS A 903 -1.11 -23.51 18.88
CA HIS A 903 -1.76 -24.81 18.80
C HIS A 903 -1.42 -25.56 17.50
N PRO A 904 -0.18 -25.98 17.30
CA PRO A 904 0.29 -26.55 16.03
C PRO A 904 -0.54 -27.76 15.56
N ASP A 905 -1.02 -28.60 16.48
CA ASP A 905 -1.78 -29.81 16.15
C ASP A 905 -3.30 -29.57 15.96
N LYS A 906 -3.75 -28.32 16.15
CA LYS A 906 -5.16 -27.91 16.08
C LYS A 906 -5.32 -26.69 15.17
N ILE A 907 -4.82 -26.79 13.95
CA ILE A 907 -4.74 -25.69 13.02
C ILE A 907 -5.56 -25.98 11.75
N VAL A 908 -6.21 -24.95 11.23
CA VAL A 908 -6.85 -24.97 9.91
C VAL A 908 -5.81 -24.49 8.90
N VAL A 909 -5.62 -25.23 7.81
CA VAL A 909 -4.74 -24.91 6.70
C VAL A 909 -5.57 -24.80 5.43
N VAL A 910 -5.61 -23.64 4.83
CA VAL A 910 -6.31 -23.37 3.59
C VAL A 910 -5.30 -22.96 2.54
N THR A 911 -5.26 -23.66 1.41
CA THR A 911 -4.42 -23.33 0.28
C THR A 911 -5.27 -23.11 -0.97
N ALA A 912 -5.32 -21.88 -1.48
CA ALA A 912 -5.97 -21.54 -2.74
C ALA A 912 -4.92 -21.37 -3.85
N GLY A 913 -5.16 -21.98 -5.01
CA GLY A 913 -4.23 -21.91 -6.14
C GLY A 913 -4.53 -22.90 -7.25
N PRO A 914 -3.59 -23.16 -8.18
CA PRO A 914 -3.80 -24.01 -9.32
C PRO A 914 -3.96 -25.50 -8.95
N ALA A 915 -4.57 -26.29 -9.83
CA ALA A 915 -4.93 -27.70 -9.60
C ALA A 915 -3.73 -28.68 -9.44
N VAL A 916 -2.52 -28.26 -9.75
CA VAL A 916 -1.32 -29.12 -9.80
C VAL A 916 -0.93 -29.68 -8.42
N LEU A 917 -1.41 -29.13 -7.34
CA LEU A 917 -1.20 -29.62 -5.97
C LEU A 917 -1.79 -31.02 -5.71
N ALA A 918 -2.63 -31.56 -6.61
CA ALA A 918 -3.28 -32.86 -6.46
C ALA A 918 -2.58 -34.01 -7.21
N GLU A 919 -1.75 -33.75 -8.24
CA GLU A 919 -1.21 -34.79 -9.14
C GLU A 919 0.17 -35.34 -8.79
N GLN A 920 0.92 -34.78 -7.85
CA GLN A 920 2.23 -35.30 -7.41
C GLN A 920 2.13 -36.59 -6.54
N ARG A 921 0.99 -37.27 -6.52
CA ARG A 921 0.75 -38.48 -5.71
C ARG A 921 1.00 -39.83 -6.40
N ILE A 922 1.44 -39.83 -7.64
CA ILE A 922 1.67 -41.10 -8.34
C ILE A 922 2.99 -41.05 -9.11
N LYS A 923 4.10 -41.37 -8.46
CA LYS A 923 5.15 -42.24 -8.96
C LYS A 923 6.12 -42.63 -7.85
#